data_dfdcdf0b8c6f76a25b639b1e0bec275a
#
_entry.id   dfdcdf0b8c6f76a25b639b1e0bec275a
#
_cell.length_a   1.000
_cell.length_b   1.000
_cell.length_c   1.000
_cell.angle_alpha   90.00
_cell.angle_beta   90.00
_cell.angle_gamma   90.00
#
_symmetry.space_group_name_H-M   'P 1'
#
loop_
_entity.id
_entity.type
_entity.pdbx_description
1 polymer ?
#
loop_
_entity_poly.entity_id
_entity_poly.type
_entity_poly.pdbx_seq_one_letter_code
_entity_poly.pdbx_strand_id
1 'polypeptide(L)'
;MDKKTIVVIGNGMVGHRFCEKIVGKTDKFNIMVFGDEPRRAYDRVHLSDYVKKKDVDDLYLCKSDWYVRQNIKLYLNDPVKSINRTTKTIQSSNGVVIEYDFLVLATGSKAFVPNIPGVEKEGVFVYRTIEDLDLIKSYSVSVHQGVVLGGGLLGLEAAKAMMDLGIPSVAVIEAAPRLMPRQIDRGGSEILRRRLEQFGLSVYADRRAYRIEGDGSIRELRFDDGSVIKADMLIISAGICPRDELARECGIDVGERGGIVVDEYMQTSDPSVFAIGECALFEDTIYGLVAPGYEMADVAAARICEEGKIFRRFDMSTRLKLVGVEVASFGDPFMEAPYARTIVFEDKNDGIYKRLNVSNDGKYLLGGILVGDARDYNLLLQTVNNRLELPDSPGDLIMHTKEPIGTADGAGLSALPDNALICSCEGVTKGEICRAVMEAGCENADSVRQCTKAGSGCGGCIPMVKDLVVAAMKQQGKYIRNVVCEHFSLSRQELYDLIKIHRLESYNEVLDALGQGDGCEVCKPLISSLLASIWNDMILRKGNDTAQDSNDRFLANIQKGGTYSVVPRIPGGEITPDRLVVIGEVAKKYGLYTKITGAQRIDMFGAYLDDLPLIWEELIAAGFESGHAYGKALRTVKSCVGSTWCRFGLHDSVSFAIQIEERYRGLRAPHKIKSAVSGCIRECAEAQSKDFGIIATEKGWNLYVCGNGGSKPQHALLLAADVDSETCIRYIDRFLMFYIRTADPLTRTATWLNKMEGGIEYLRNVVVNDSLGMAAQWEAEMEDRARDYRCEWKAAVEDPEIRKRFSHFVNAPGEKDPTVKFEEMRGQKRAADWTLI
;
A
#
# COMPACT_ATOMS: atom_id res chain seq x y z
N MET A 1 -51.06 12.32 16.12
CA MET A 1 -51.19 11.45 14.95
C MET A 1 -50.42 10.21 15.21
N ASP A 2 -51.01 9.04 15.02
CA ASP A 2 -50.27 7.79 15.14
C ASP A 2 -49.17 7.74 14.07
N LYS A 3 -47.99 7.30 14.48
CA LYS A 3 -46.85 7.20 13.55
C LYS A 3 -47.15 6.08 12.54
N LYS A 4 -46.93 6.36 11.26
CA LYS A 4 -46.98 5.32 10.20
C LYS A 4 -45.91 4.24 10.43
N THR A 5 -46.25 3.01 10.07
CA THR A 5 -45.36 1.86 10.25
C THR A 5 -44.66 1.51 8.93
N ILE A 6 -43.30 1.45 9.00
CA ILE A 6 -42.45 0.91 7.93
C ILE A 6 -41.95 -0.45 8.37
N VAL A 7 -42.17 -1.47 7.55
CA VAL A 7 -41.58 -2.79 7.71
C VAL A 7 -40.50 -2.99 6.67
N VAL A 8 -39.30 -3.39 7.10
CA VAL A 8 -38.16 -3.71 6.24
C VAL A 8 -37.89 -5.21 6.33
N ILE A 9 -37.93 -5.90 5.21
CA ILE A 9 -37.63 -7.34 5.11
C ILE A 9 -36.23 -7.48 4.52
N GLY A 10 -35.28 -7.85 5.35
CA GLY A 10 -33.86 -7.98 5.04
C GLY A 10 -32.98 -7.00 5.82
N ASN A 11 -32.18 -7.55 6.73
CA ASN A 11 -31.23 -6.79 7.55
C ASN A 11 -29.78 -6.90 7.01
N GLY A 12 -29.65 -6.83 5.69
CA GLY A 12 -28.36 -6.74 5.03
C GLY A 12 -27.84 -5.29 4.91
N MET A 13 -26.76 -5.09 4.16
CA MET A 13 -26.13 -3.77 3.95
C MET A 13 -27.14 -2.72 3.44
N VAL A 14 -27.95 -3.07 2.45
CA VAL A 14 -28.91 -2.15 1.80
C VAL A 14 -30.12 -1.86 2.72
N GLY A 15 -30.64 -2.87 3.41
CA GLY A 15 -31.74 -2.68 4.38
C GLY A 15 -31.32 -1.80 5.56
N HIS A 16 -30.10 -1.99 6.07
CA HIS A 16 -29.54 -1.12 7.10
C HIS A 16 -29.34 0.31 6.59
N ARG A 17 -28.80 0.48 5.37
CA ARG A 17 -28.66 1.80 4.73
C ARG A 17 -29.98 2.54 4.58
N PHE A 18 -31.05 1.84 4.21
CA PHE A 18 -32.39 2.40 4.17
C PHE A 18 -32.81 2.92 5.55
N CYS A 19 -32.59 2.14 6.61
CA CYS A 19 -32.90 2.57 7.98
C CYS A 19 -32.10 3.82 8.38
N GLU A 20 -30.80 3.88 8.08
CA GLU A 20 -29.98 5.08 8.30
C GLU A 20 -30.56 6.32 7.62
N LYS A 21 -31.02 6.16 6.37
CA LYS A 21 -31.55 7.28 5.57
C LYS A 21 -32.89 7.76 6.08
N ILE A 22 -33.80 6.87 6.48
CA ILE A 22 -35.10 7.23 7.05
C ILE A 22 -34.93 7.98 8.38
N VAL A 23 -34.17 7.42 9.32
CA VAL A 23 -34.00 8.06 10.64
C VAL A 23 -33.25 9.38 10.54
N GLY A 24 -32.35 9.53 9.55
CA GLY A 24 -31.69 10.80 9.26
C GLY A 24 -32.61 11.89 8.69
N LYS A 25 -33.74 11.51 8.11
CA LYS A 25 -34.71 12.44 7.50
C LYS A 25 -35.85 12.83 8.46
N THR A 26 -36.36 11.87 9.23
CA THR A 26 -37.56 12.09 10.07
C THR A 26 -37.74 11.06 11.15
N ASP A 27 -38.40 11.45 12.25
CA ASP A 27 -38.80 10.59 13.35
C ASP A 27 -40.29 10.18 13.31
N LYS A 28 -41.00 10.43 12.21
CA LYS A 28 -42.48 10.25 12.07
C LYS A 28 -42.90 8.80 11.86
N PHE A 29 -41.96 7.86 11.75
CA PHE A 29 -42.22 6.45 11.46
C PHE A 29 -41.90 5.52 12.63
N ASN A 30 -42.67 4.44 12.76
CA ASN A 30 -42.29 3.26 13.53
C ASN A 30 -41.60 2.29 12.56
N ILE A 31 -40.35 1.94 12.81
CA ILE A 31 -39.57 1.09 11.90
C ILE A 31 -39.39 -0.29 12.53
N MET A 32 -39.69 -1.33 11.76
CA MET A 32 -39.48 -2.72 12.15
C MET A 32 -38.68 -3.44 11.07
N VAL A 33 -37.61 -4.12 11.47
CA VAL A 33 -36.68 -4.79 10.54
C VAL A 33 -36.65 -6.27 10.84
N PHE A 34 -36.82 -7.11 9.81
CA PHE A 34 -36.76 -8.56 9.90
C PHE A 34 -35.53 -9.10 9.18
N GLY A 35 -34.74 -9.88 9.84
CA GLY A 35 -33.56 -10.56 9.29
C GLY A 35 -33.63 -12.07 9.47
N ASP A 36 -33.21 -12.80 8.45
CA ASP A 36 -33.15 -14.27 8.47
C ASP A 36 -31.86 -14.79 9.14
N GLU A 37 -30.83 -13.95 9.24
CA GLU A 37 -29.56 -14.28 9.92
C GLU A 37 -29.64 -13.91 11.42
N PRO A 38 -28.86 -14.60 12.28
CA PRO A 38 -28.84 -14.35 13.73
C PRO A 38 -28.05 -13.09 14.11
N ARG A 39 -27.60 -12.32 13.11
CA ARG A 39 -26.67 -11.20 13.27
C ARG A 39 -27.27 -9.88 12.82
N ARG A 40 -26.82 -8.77 13.46
CA ARG A 40 -27.09 -7.43 12.91
C ARG A 40 -26.35 -7.22 11.59
N ALA A 41 -26.73 -6.18 10.84
CA ALA A 41 -26.12 -5.86 9.54
C ALA A 41 -24.60 -5.76 9.61
N TYR A 42 -23.91 -6.40 8.66
CA TYR A 42 -22.45 -6.43 8.56
C TYR A 42 -21.99 -6.24 7.12
N ASP A 43 -20.73 -5.85 6.97
CA ASP A 43 -20.07 -5.58 5.69
C ASP A 43 -19.71 -6.88 4.97
N ARG A 44 -20.47 -7.19 3.91
CA ARG A 44 -20.24 -8.38 3.06
C ARG A 44 -19.15 -8.16 2.01
N VAL A 45 -18.79 -6.90 1.74
CA VAL A 45 -17.70 -6.58 0.79
C VAL A 45 -16.36 -7.00 1.37
N HIS A 46 -16.19 -6.87 2.69
CA HIS A 46 -14.96 -7.26 3.40
C HIS A 46 -15.06 -8.63 4.08
N LEU A 47 -15.99 -9.48 3.62
CA LEU A 47 -16.20 -10.81 4.19
C LEU A 47 -14.93 -11.68 4.14
N SER A 48 -14.11 -11.55 3.08
CA SER A 48 -12.82 -12.23 2.95
C SER A 48 -11.81 -11.86 4.05
N ASP A 49 -11.92 -10.66 4.66
CA ASP A 49 -11.05 -10.24 5.76
C ASP A 49 -11.32 -11.04 7.05
N TYR A 50 -12.56 -11.55 7.22
CA TYR A 50 -12.94 -12.39 8.36
C TYR A 50 -12.16 -13.72 8.42
N VAL A 51 -11.69 -14.20 7.29
CA VAL A 51 -10.82 -15.40 7.22
C VAL A 51 -9.55 -15.21 8.04
N LYS A 52 -8.96 -14.01 8.00
CA LYS A 52 -7.72 -13.65 8.71
C LYS A 52 -7.97 -13.11 10.12
N LYS A 53 -9.07 -12.39 10.32
CA LYS A 53 -9.45 -11.77 11.59
C LYS A 53 -10.22 -12.77 12.44
N LYS A 54 -9.99 -12.73 13.76
CA LYS A 54 -10.69 -13.61 14.71
C LYS A 54 -12.02 -13.02 15.20
N ASP A 55 -12.27 -11.71 14.97
CA ASP A 55 -13.39 -10.99 15.53
C ASP A 55 -14.40 -10.56 14.46
N VAL A 56 -15.64 -11.00 14.63
CA VAL A 56 -16.79 -10.62 13.79
C VAL A 56 -17.18 -9.17 14.02
N ASP A 57 -16.83 -8.60 15.19
CA ASP A 57 -17.23 -7.24 15.54
C ASP A 57 -16.67 -6.17 14.59
N ASP A 58 -15.54 -6.44 13.96
CA ASP A 58 -14.95 -5.56 12.94
C ASP A 58 -15.77 -5.43 11.65
N LEU A 59 -16.66 -6.41 11.38
CA LEU A 59 -17.50 -6.38 10.17
C LEU A 59 -18.85 -5.67 10.38
N TYR A 60 -19.29 -5.45 11.61
CA TYR A 60 -20.60 -4.85 11.83
C TYR A 60 -20.66 -3.39 11.35
N LEU A 61 -21.73 -3.06 10.63
CA LEU A 61 -21.95 -1.70 10.09
C LEU A 61 -22.30 -0.67 11.16
N CYS A 62 -22.79 -1.13 12.33
CA CYS A 62 -23.18 -0.25 13.41
C CYS A 62 -22.90 -0.87 14.77
N LYS A 63 -22.85 -0.03 15.82
CA LYS A 63 -22.75 -0.48 17.22
C LYS A 63 -23.96 -1.32 17.62
N SER A 64 -23.80 -2.20 18.62
CA SER A 64 -24.86 -3.11 19.06
C SER A 64 -26.14 -2.41 19.53
N ASP A 65 -26.03 -1.21 20.04
CA ASP A 65 -27.13 -0.40 20.58
C ASP A 65 -27.75 0.57 19.56
N TRP A 66 -27.23 0.60 18.30
CA TRP A 66 -27.69 1.56 17.28
C TRP A 66 -29.20 1.47 16.99
N TYR A 67 -29.71 0.26 16.76
CA TYR A 67 -31.14 0.07 16.48
C TYR A 67 -32.03 0.53 17.64
N VAL A 68 -31.61 0.24 18.88
CA VAL A 68 -32.32 0.65 20.10
C VAL A 68 -32.30 2.18 20.22
N ARG A 69 -31.15 2.82 20.02
CA ARG A 69 -31.03 4.29 20.07
C ARG A 69 -31.87 4.99 19.01
N GLN A 70 -32.05 4.36 17.85
CA GLN A 70 -32.88 4.89 16.77
C GLN A 70 -34.35 4.48 16.89
N ASN A 71 -34.74 3.82 17.99
CA ASN A 71 -36.10 3.31 18.22
C ASN A 71 -36.61 2.39 17.10
N ILE A 72 -35.70 1.57 16.53
CA ILE A 72 -36.00 0.56 15.52
C ILE A 72 -36.16 -0.80 16.20
N LYS A 73 -37.26 -1.50 15.93
CA LYS A 73 -37.44 -2.89 16.38
C LYS A 73 -36.77 -3.84 15.40
N LEU A 74 -35.72 -4.52 15.85
CA LEU A 74 -34.96 -5.49 15.04
C LEU A 74 -35.31 -6.91 15.46
N TYR A 75 -35.80 -7.72 14.49
CA TYR A 75 -36.08 -9.15 14.66
C TYR A 75 -35.00 -9.93 13.89
N LEU A 76 -34.13 -10.62 14.61
CA LEU A 76 -33.07 -11.46 14.05
C LEU A 76 -33.50 -12.91 14.09
N ASN A 77 -32.97 -13.72 13.15
CA ASN A 77 -33.33 -15.14 13.00
C ASN A 77 -34.86 -15.36 12.92
N ASP A 78 -35.55 -14.39 12.31
CA ASP A 78 -37.01 -14.42 12.15
C ASP A 78 -37.40 -13.98 10.73
N PRO A 79 -37.20 -14.83 9.72
CA PRO A 79 -37.55 -14.52 8.34
C PRO A 79 -39.08 -14.36 8.18
N VAL A 80 -39.50 -13.40 7.35
CA VAL A 80 -40.90 -13.24 6.95
C VAL A 80 -41.28 -14.39 6.01
N LYS A 81 -42.39 -15.02 6.27
CA LYS A 81 -42.94 -16.16 5.49
C LYS A 81 -43.96 -15.76 4.46
N SER A 82 -44.76 -14.74 4.75
CA SER A 82 -45.82 -14.31 3.82
C SER A 82 -46.16 -12.83 3.95
N ILE A 83 -46.67 -12.27 2.86
CA ILE A 83 -47.14 -10.90 2.75
C ILE A 83 -48.61 -10.95 2.28
N ASN A 84 -49.50 -10.29 3.02
CA ASN A 84 -50.88 -10.10 2.60
C ASN A 84 -51.08 -8.62 2.17
N ARG A 85 -51.14 -8.37 0.89
CA ARG A 85 -51.30 -7.02 0.30
C ARG A 85 -52.65 -6.40 0.59
N THR A 86 -53.74 -7.22 0.73
CA THR A 86 -55.08 -6.70 0.96
C THR A 86 -55.23 -6.14 2.37
N THR A 87 -54.71 -6.86 3.37
CA THR A 87 -54.76 -6.42 4.77
C THR A 87 -53.51 -5.62 5.15
N LYS A 88 -52.51 -5.47 4.25
CA LYS A 88 -51.20 -4.85 4.48
C LYS A 88 -50.50 -5.42 5.70
N THR A 89 -50.44 -6.74 5.80
CA THR A 89 -49.76 -7.42 6.92
C THR A 89 -48.65 -8.35 6.44
N ILE A 90 -47.62 -8.49 7.25
CA ILE A 90 -46.62 -9.55 7.10
C ILE A 90 -46.78 -10.57 8.22
N GLN A 91 -46.33 -11.80 7.96
CA GLN A 91 -46.23 -12.83 8.96
C GLN A 91 -44.82 -13.42 8.97
N SER A 92 -44.16 -13.42 10.16
CA SER A 92 -42.82 -13.98 10.32
C SER A 92 -42.86 -15.46 10.67
N SER A 93 -41.69 -16.11 10.66
CA SER A 93 -41.50 -17.51 11.03
C SER A 93 -41.86 -17.80 12.47
N ASN A 94 -41.64 -16.85 13.39
CA ASN A 94 -41.97 -16.95 14.80
C ASN A 94 -43.43 -16.54 15.09
N GLY A 95 -44.27 -16.36 14.07
CA GLY A 95 -45.68 -16.08 14.23
C GLY A 95 -45.99 -14.60 14.52
N VAL A 96 -45.04 -13.69 14.36
CA VAL A 96 -45.26 -12.25 14.52
C VAL A 96 -46.04 -11.75 13.30
N VAL A 97 -47.20 -11.10 13.55
CA VAL A 97 -48.00 -10.45 12.51
C VAL A 97 -47.94 -8.95 12.71
N ILE A 98 -47.53 -8.21 11.66
CA ILE A 98 -47.37 -6.74 11.70
C ILE A 98 -48.14 -6.13 10.52
N GLU A 99 -48.91 -5.10 10.81
CA GLU A 99 -49.53 -4.23 9.82
C GLU A 99 -48.56 -3.12 9.40
N TYR A 100 -48.49 -2.82 8.09
CA TYR A 100 -47.58 -1.82 7.54
C TYR A 100 -48.32 -0.74 6.73
N ASP A 101 -47.85 0.50 6.80
CA ASP A 101 -48.18 1.54 5.84
C ASP A 101 -47.26 1.46 4.62
N PHE A 102 -45.99 1.17 4.84
CA PHE A 102 -44.98 0.95 3.82
C PHE A 102 -44.19 -0.33 4.10
N LEU A 103 -43.94 -1.09 3.04
CA LEU A 103 -43.12 -2.30 3.08
C LEU A 103 -41.92 -2.13 2.18
N VAL A 104 -40.71 -2.48 2.68
CA VAL A 104 -39.49 -2.41 1.92
C VAL A 104 -38.84 -3.81 1.85
N LEU A 105 -38.78 -4.34 0.63
CA LEU A 105 -38.16 -5.62 0.34
C LEU A 105 -36.66 -5.38 0.07
N ALA A 106 -35.81 -5.74 1.02
CA ALA A 106 -34.37 -5.66 0.95
C ALA A 106 -33.73 -7.05 1.13
N THR A 107 -34.41 -8.06 0.56
CA THR A 107 -34.12 -9.49 0.73
C THR A 107 -32.81 -9.93 0.10
N GLY A 108 -32.22 -9.09 -0.80
CA GLY A 108 -30.94 -9.35 -1.43
C GLY A 108 -30.98 -10.53 -2.39
N SER A 109 -29.93 -11.33 -2.39
CA SER A 109 -29.79 -12.49 -3.27
C SER A 109 -29.23 -13.71 -2.51
N LYS A 110 -29.35 -14.88 -3.11
CA LYS A 110 -28.68 -16.12 -2.70
C LYS A 110 -27.67 -16.57 -3.73
N ALA A 111 -26.68 -17.37 -3.32
CA ALA A 111 -25.73 -17.94 -4.26
C ALA A 111 -26.45 -18.80 -5.30
N PHE A 112 -26.10 -18.64 -6.56
CA PHE A 112 -26.54 -19.55 -7.60
C PHE A 112 -25.74 -20.85 -7.50
N VAL A 113 -26.45 -21.93 -7.21
CA VAL A 113 -25.90 -23.29 -7.23
C VAL A 113 -26.38 -23.97 -8.50
N PRO A 114 -25.47 -24.27 -9.45
CA PRO A 114 -25.86 -24.96 -10.69
C PRO A 114 -26.37 -26.37 -10.36
N ASN A 115 -27.31 -26.85 -11.16
CA ASN A 115 -27.87 -28.20 -10.99
C ASN A 115 -26.87 -29.26 -11.48
N ILE A 116 -25.83 -29.51 -10.68
CA ILE A 116 -24.79 -30.50 -10.95
C ILE A 116 -24.98 -31.65 -9.96
N PRO A 117 -25.11 -32.90 -10.39
CA PRO A 117 -25.22 -34.04 -9.50
C PRO A 117 -24.03 -34.11 -8.53
N GLY A 118 -24.32 -34.21 -7.24
CA GLY A 118 -23.32 -34.27 -6.18
C GLY A 118 -23.07 -32.95 -5.45
N VAL A 119 -23.82 -31.88 -5.75
CA VAL A 119 -23.70 -30.59 -5.01
C VAL A 119 -24.08 -30.69 -3.54
N GLU A 120 -24.80 -31.72 -3.17
CA GLU A 120 -25.23 -32.02 -1.80
C GLU A 120 -24.18 -32.75 -0.95
N LYS A 121 -23.01 -33.08 -1.55
CA LYS A 121 -21.95 -33.83 -0.84
C LYS A 121 -21.26 -32.95 0.20
N GLU A 122 -20.77 -33.61 1.24
CA GLU A 122 -19.90 -32.98 2.23
C GLU A 122 -18.63 -32.41 1.55
N GLY A 123 -18.19 -31.22 1.97
CA GLY A 123 -17.07 -30.50 1.38
C GLY A 123 -17.47 -29.59 0.22
N VAL A 124 -18.76 -29.48 -0.10
CA VAL A 124 -19.30 -28.50 -1.06
C VAL A 124 -19.92 -27.35 -0.32
N PHE A 125 -19.48 -26.13 -0.58
CA PHE A 125 -19.89 -24.92 0.12
C PHE A 125 -20.27 -23.81 -0.85
N VAL A 126 -20.98 -22.81 -0.35
CA VAL A 126 -21.16 -21.49 -0.96
C VAL A 126 -20.36 -20.46 -0.16
N TYR A 127 -20.17 -19.28 -0.70
CA TYR A 127 -19.37 -18.20 -0.10
C TYR A 127 -20.20 -16.92 -0.05
N ARG A 128 -20.99 -16.71 1.03
CA ARG A 128 -21.93 -15.58 1.09
C ARG A 128 -22.15 -14.99 2.48
N THR A 129 -22.15 -15.82 3.51
CA THR A 129 -22.46 -15.41 4.89
C THR A 129 -21.26 -15.71 5.81
N ILE A 130 -21.31 -15.15 7.03
CA ILE A 130 -20.33 -15.47 8.08
C ILE A 130 -20.42 -16.95 8.44
N GLU A 131 -21.64 -17.49 8.47
CA GLU A 131 -21.91 -18.91 8.76
C GLU A 131 -21.25 -19.82 7.70
N ASP A 132 -21.35 -19.46 6.43
CA ASP A 132 -20.64 -20.20 5.35
C ASP A 132 -19.12 -20.22 5.60
N LEU A 133 -18.55 -19.08 6.00
CA LEU A 133 -17.13 -18.98 6.30
C LEU A 133 -16.71 -19.78 7.54
N ASP A 134 -17.55 -19.82 8.58
CA ASP A 134 -17.30 -20.62 9.76
C ASP A 134 -17.26 -22.12 9.41
N LEU A 135 -18.18 -22.59 8.53
CA LEU A 135 -18.17 -23.95 7.98
C LEU A 135 -16.93 -24.22 7.14
N ILE A 136 -16.58 -23.32 6.22
CA ILE A 136 -15.38 -23.42 5.40
C ILE A 136 -14.12 -23.48 6.25
N LYS A 137 -13.99 -22.60 7.26
CA LYS A 137 -12.85 -22.59 8.20
C LYS A 137 -12.72 -23.93 8.95
N SER A 138 -13.82 -24.42 9.50
CA SER A 138 -13.79 -25.69 10.26
C SER A 138 -13.44 -26.88 9.40
N TYR A 139 -13.92 -26.92 8.16
CA TYR A 139 -13.66 -28.02 7.23
C TYR A 139 -12.24 -27.96 6.64
N SER A 140 -11.66 -26.75 6.48
CA SER A 140 -10.37 -26.53 5.81
C SER A 140 -9.18 -27.24 6.46
N VAL A 141 -9.26 -27.60 7.73
CA VAL A 141 -8.16 -28.20 8.52
C VAL A 141 -7.58 -29.48 7.90
N SER A 142 -8.42 -30.25 7.20
CA SER A 142 -8.04 -31.52 6.57
C SER A 142 -7.96 -31.46 5.04
N VAL A 143 -8.07 -30.26 4.46
CA VAL A 143 -8.14 -30.06 3.00
C VAL A 143 -6.76 -29.83 2.43
N HIS A 144 -6.42 -30.56 1.37
CA HIS A 144 -5.18 -30.39 0.60
C HIS A 144 -5.43 -29.79 -0.79
N GLN A 145 -6.61 -30.05 -1.36
CA GLN A 145 -6.97 -29.58 -2.69
C GLN A 145 -8.33 -28.87 -2.65
N GLY A 146 -8.28 -27.52 -2.75
CA GLY A 146 -9.46 -26.67 -2.82
C GLY A 146 -9.78 -26.29 -4.26
N VAL A 147 -11.06 -26.29 -4.62
CA VAL A 147 -11.52 -25.85 -5.93
C VAL A 147 -12.60 -24.80 -5.76
N VAL A 148 -12.55 -23.75 -6.59
CA VAL A 148 -13.61 -22.75 -6.70
C VAL A 148 -14.26 -22.85 -8.06
N LEU A 149 -15.58 -22.99 -8.10
CA LEU A 149 -16.36 -22.98 -9.33
C LEU A 149 -16.95 -21.59 -9.57
N GLY A 150 -16.34 -20.86 -10.50
CA GLY A 150 -16.64 -19.48 -10.88
C GLY A 150 -15.41 -18.58 -10.79
N GLY A 151 -14.99 -18.01 -11.90
CA GLY A 151 -13.82 -17.12 -12.05
C GLY A 151 -14.20 -15.63 -12.05
N GLY A 152 -15.34 -15.29 -11.47
CA GLY A 152 -15.76 -13.91 -11.22
C GLY A 152 -15.15 -13.36 -9.93
N LEU A 153 -15.54 -12.13 -9.55
CA LEU A 153 -15.04 -11.42 -8.39
C LEU A 153 -15.08 -12.27 -7.11
N LEU A 154 -16.26 -12.71 -6.69
CA LEU A 154 -16.44 -13.49 -5.47
C LEU A 154 -15.71 -14.84 -5.50
N GLY A 155 -15.57 -15.45 -6.68
CA GLY A 155 -14.84 -16.70 -6.83
C GLY A 155 -13.34 -16.51 -6.62
N LEU A 156 -12.76 -15.43 -7.13
CA LEU A 156 -11.34 -15.11 -6.90
C LEU A 156 -11.08 -14.71 -5.45
N GLU A 157 -12.03 -14.05 -4.78
CA GLU A 157 -11.97 -13.79 -3.34
C GLU A 157 -12.06 -15.08 -2.51
N ALA A 158 -12.95 -16.01 -2.88
CA ALA A 158 -13.05 -17.31 -2.24
C ALA A 158 -11.77 -18.13 -2.41
N ALA A 159 -11.16 -18.10 -3.61
CA ALA A 159 -9.87 -18.76 -3.86
C ALA A 159 -8.76 -18.17 -2.97
N LYS A 160 -8.72 -16.84 -2.84
CA LYS A 160 -7.80 -16.18 -1.92
C LYS A 160 -8.06 -16.60 -0.46
N ALA A 161 -9.32 -16.66 -0.05
CA ALA A 161 -9.68 -17.10 1.30
C ALA A 161 -9.17 -18.53 1.57
N MET A 162 -9.30 -19.45 0.62
CA MET A 162 -8.73 -20.80 0.71
C MET A 162 -7.21 -20.78 0.88
N MET A 163 -6.50 -19.96 0.10
CA MET A 163 -5.04 -19.79 0.24
C MET A 163 -4.67 -19.23 1.62
N ASP A 164 -5.41 -18.24 2.10
CA ASP A 164 -5.21 -17.62 3.41
C ASP A 164 -5.49 -18.60 4.57
N LEU A 165 -6.36 -19.59 4.37
CA LEU A 165 -6.58 -20.74 5.28
C LEU A 165 -5.46 -21.79 5.24
N GLY A 166 -4.48 -21.62 4.34
CA GLY A 166 -3.34 -22.52 4.24
C GLY A 166 -3.57 -23.78 3.41
N ILE A 167 -4.61 -23.83 2.57
CA ILE A 167 -4.86 -24.96 1.67
C ILE A 167 -3.73 -25.02 0.62
N PRO A 168 -2.98 -26.13 0.54
CA PRO A 168 -1.75 -26.20 -0.26
C PRO A 168 -1.94 -26.05 -1.77
N SER A 169 -3.08 -26.48 -2.30
CA SER A 169 -3.40 -26.39 -3.73
C SER A 169 -4.79 -25.82 -3.92
N VAL A 170 -4.89 -24.69 -4.62
CA VAL A 170 -6.18 -24.04 -4.91
C VAL A 170 -6.33 -23.85 -6.41
N ALA A 171 -7.49 -24.27 -6.95
CA ALA A 171 -7.84 -24.11 -8.36
C ALA A 171 -9.12 -23.30 -8.53
N VAL A 172 -9.15 -22.47 -9.58
CA VAL A 172 -10.34 -21.74 -10.03
C VAL A 172 -10.79 -22.26 -11.37
N ILE A 173 -12.06 -22.61 -11.47
CA ILE A 173 -12.71 -23.11 -12.69
C ILE A 173 -13.70 -22.05 -13.17
N GLU A 174 -13.60 -21.65 -14.43
CA GLU A 174 -14.51 -20.70 -15.06
C GLU A 174 -15.12 -21.32 -16.33
N ALA A 175 -16.47 -21.30 -16.41
CA ALA A 175 -17.21 -21.82 -17.56
C ALA A 175 -17.09 -20.92 -18.79
N ALA A 176 -16.85 -19.63 -18.61
CA ALA A 176 -16.57 -18.70 -19.69
C ALA A 176 -15.12 -18.84 -20.19
N PRO A 177 -14.82 -18.45 -21.45
CA PRO A 177 -13.46 -18.56 -22.01
C PRO A 177 -12.43 -17.58 -21.37
N ARG A 178 -12.84 -16.83 -20.35
CA ARG A 178 -11.97 -15.87 -19.65
C ARG A 178 -12.46 -15.58 -18.21
N LEU A 179 -11.52 -15.23 -17.35
CA LEU A 179 -11.84 -14.73 -16.00
C LEU A 179 -12.54 -13.39 -16.07
N MET A 180 -13.41 -13.12 -15.08
CA MET A 180 -14.13 -11.86 -14.91
C MET A 180 -14.80 -11.37 -16.21
N PRO A 181 -15.60 -12.18 -16.90
CA PRO A 181 -16.07 -11.90 -18.26
C PRO A 181 -16.97 -10.65 -18.36
N ARG A 182 -17.51 -10.17 -17.24
CA ARG A 182 -18.33 -8.94 -17.18
C ARG A 182 -17.49 -7.67 -16.96
N GLN A 183 -16.25 -7.76 -16.49
CA GLN A 183 -15.41 -6.61 -16.13
C GLN A 183 -14.24 -6.41 -17.06
N ILE A 184 -13.63 -7.48 -17.56
CA ILE A 184 -12.42 -7.39 -18.38
C ILE A 184 -12.51 -8.18 -19.67
N ASP A 185 -11.77 -7.74 -20.67
CA ASP A 185 -11.68 -8.40 -21.96
C ASP A 185 -10.66 -9.55 -21.94
N ARG A 186 -10.41 -10.14 -23.11
CA ARG A 186 -9.50 -11.28 -23.25
C ARG A 186 -8.04 -10.91 -22.89
N GLY A 187 -7.58 -9.72 -23.28
CA GLY A 187 -6.22 -9.26 -22.98
C GLY A 187 -6.02 -9.06 -21.48
N GLY A 188 -6.92 -8.33 -20.85
CA GLY A 188 -6.89 -8.13 -19.39
C GLY A 188 -7.01 -9.43 -18.59
N SER A 189 -7.86 -10.36 -19.06
CA SER A 189 -8.02 -11.66 -18.42
C SER A 189 -6.76 -12.53 -18.51
N GLU A 190 -6.05 -12.50 -19.62
CA GLU A 190 -4.79 -13.26 -19.78
C GLU A 190 -3.70 -12.75 -18.85
N ILE A 191 -3.57 -11.43 -18.69
CA ILE A 191 -2.63 -10.84 -17.74
C ILE A 191 -3.03 -11.20 -16.30
N LEU A 192 -4.32 -11.10 -15.96
CA LEU A 192 -4.83 -11.49 -14.64
C LEU A 192 -4.52 -12.97 -14.36
N ARG A 193 -4.82 -13.87 -15.30
CA ARG A 193 -4.54 -15.31 -15.17
C ARG A 193 -3.09 -15.57 -14.84
N ARG A 194 -2.16 -15.02 -15.64
CA ARG A 194 -0.69 -15.18 -15.41
C ARG A 194 -0.25 -14.70 -14.04
N ARG A 195 -0.79 -13.56 -13.59
CA ARG A 195 -0.49 -13.04 -12.26
C ARG A 195 -1.01 -13.96 -11.16
N LEU A 196 -2.24 -14.48 -11.28
CA LEU A 196 -2.82 -15.41 -10.32
C LEU A 196 -2.02 -16.73 -10.25
N GLU A 197 -1.59 -17.25 -11.42
CA GLU A 197 -0.74 -18.45 -11.49
C GLU A 197 0.65 -18.22 -10.85
N GLN A 198 1.23 -17.02 -10.97
CA GLN A 198 2.46 -16.65 -10.26
C GLN A 198 2.28 -16.62 -8.73
N PHE A 199 1.08 -16.33 -8.24
CA PHE A 199 0.74 -16.41 -6.83
C PHE A 199 0.39 -17.82 -6.33
N GLY A 200 0.43 -18.84 -7.22
CA GLY A 200 0.23 -20.24 -6.87
C GLY A 200 -1.21 -20.75 -7.06
N LEU A 201 -2.09 -19.97 -7.69
CA LEU A 201 -3.42 -20.44 -8.10
C LEU A 201 -3.33 -21.21 -9.42
N SER A 202 -4.09 -22.30 -9.54
CA SER A 202 -4.32 -22.95 -10.82
C SER A 202 -5.60 -22.41 -11.46
N VAL A 203 -5.55 -21.94 -12.69
CA VAL A 203 -6.72 -21.35 -13.37
C VAL A 203 -7.10 -22.16 -14.60
N TYR A 204 -8.36 -22.57 -14.66
CA TYR A 204 -8.96 -23.33 -15.76
C TYR A 204 -10.17 -22.57 -16.30
N ALA A 205 -10.01 -21.87 -17.40
CA ALA A 205 -11.12 -21.23 -18.12
C ALA A 205 -11.67 -22.14 -19.22
N ASP A 206 -12.88 -21.82 -19.69
CA ASP A 206 -13.60 -22.61 -20.72
C ASP A 206 -13.86 -24.05 -20.29
N ARG A 207 -14.20 -24.27 -19.02
CA ARG A 207 -14.49 -25.59 -18.46
C ARG A 207 -15.79 -25.59 -17.68
N ARG A 208 -16.69 -26.49 -18.03
CA ARG A 208 -17.97 -26.70 -17.35
C ARG A 208 -17.97 -28.02 -16.60
N ALA A 209 -18.09 -27.91 -15.27
CA ALA A 209 -18.29 -29.09 -14.44
C ALA A 209 -19.72 -29.61 -14.64
N TYR A 210 -19.85 -30.91 -14.87
CA TYR A 210 -21.17 -31.53 -15.03
C TYR A 210 -21.48 -32.56 -13.93
N ARG A 211 -20.48 -32.99 -13.14
CA ARG A 211 -20.65 -33.95 -12.04
C ARG A 211 -19.60 -33.79 -10.96
N ILE A 212 -20.05 -33.98 -9.72
CA ILE A 212 -19.22 -34.02 -8.51
C ILE A 212 -19.25 -35.46 -7.98
N GLU A 213 -18.09 -36.09 -7.87
CA GLU A 213 -17.98 -37.48 -7.43
C GLU A 213 -17.32 -37.61 -6.06
N GLY A 214 -17.65 -38.72 -5.36
CA GLY A 214 -17.11 -39.12 -4.07
C GLY A 214 -18.15 -39.91 -3.25
N ASP A 215 -17.68 -40.61 -2.22
CA ASP A 215 -18.53 -41.43 -1.33
C ASP A 215 -18.88 -40.59 -0.09
N GLY A 216 -20.05 -39.94 -0.11
CA GLY A 216 -20.50 -39.03 0.96
C GLY A 216 -19.85 -37.64 0.89
N SER A 217 -18.54 -37.53 0.78
CA SER A 217 -17.80 -36.29 0.59
C SER A 217 -17.26 -36.14 -0.84
N ILE A 218 -16.97 -34.92 -1.26
CA ILE A 218 -16.35 -34.65 -2.58
C ILE A 218 -14.95 -35.24 -2.66
N ARG A 219 -14.60 -35.80 -3.84
CA ARG A 219 -13.25 -36.28 -4.19
C ARG A 219 -12.76 -35.76 -5.53
N GLU A 220 -13.66 -35.56 -6.50
CA GLU A 220 -13.31 -35.05 -7.83
C GLU A 220 -14.47 -34.35 -8.53
N LEU A 221 -14.11 -33.44 -9.44
CA LEU A 221 -15.03 -32.82 -10.40
C LEU A 221 -14.74 -33.33 -11.79
N ARG A 222 -15.81 -33.65 -12.55
CA ARG A 222 -15.76 -34.03 -13.95
C ARG A 222 -16.27 -32.95 -14.87
N PHE A 223 -15.61 -32.75 -15.97
CA PHE A 223 -15.86 -31.68 -16.93
C PHE A 223 -16.32 -32.24 -18.30
N ASP A 224 -17.04 -31.39 -19.05
CA ASP A 224 -17.60 -31.72 -20.37
C ASP A 224 -16.53 -32.21 -21.39
N ASP A 225 -15.27 -31.72 -21.23
CA ASP A 225 -14.13 -32.11 -22.05
C ASP A 225 -13.52 -33.49 -21.66
N GLY A 226 -14.14 -34.17 -20.68
CA GLY A 226 -13.66 -35.46 -20.17
C GLY A 226 -12.55 -35.35 -19.13
N SER A 227 -12.06 -34.18 -18.86
CA SER A 227 -11.04 -33.97 -17.82
C SER A 227 -11.63 -34.12 -16.40
N VAL A 228 -10.73 -34.41 -15.45
CA VAL A 228 -11.06 -34.60 -14.04
C VAL A 228 -10.10 -33.78 -13.18
N ILE A 229 -10.64 -33.11 -12.15
CA ILE A 229 -9.83 -32.40 -11.14
C ILE A 229 -10.19 -32.96 -9.76
N LYS A 230 -9.18 -33.39 -9.01
CA LYS A 230 -9.34 -33.81 -7.63
C LYS A 230 -9.67 -32.61 -6.74
N ALA A 231 -10.54 -32.81 -5.75
CA ALA A 231 -10.92 -31.78 -4.81
C ALA A 231 -11.35 -32.41 -3.48
N ASP A 232 -10.80 -31.88 -2.39
CA ASP A 232 -11.25 -32.21 -1.03
C ASP A 232 -12.29 -31.18 -0.56
N MET A 233 -12.32 -30.01 -1.19
CA MET A 233 -13.26 -28.92 -0.91
C MET A 233 -13.65 -28.21 -2.21
N LEU A 234 -14.93 -27.90 -2.37
CA LEU A 234 -15.47 -27.11 -3.46
C LEU A 234 -16.22 -25.89 -2.91
N ILE A 235 -15.88 -24.69 -3.37
CA ILE A 235 -16.70 -23.51 -3.16
C ILE A 235 -17.40 -23.12 -4.48
N ILE A 236 -18.72 -23.05 -4.44
CA ILE A 236 -19.52 -22.64 -5.60
C ILE A 236 -19.76 -21.13 -5.54
N SER A 237 -19.23 -20.41 -6.53
CA SER A 237 -19.36 -18.98 -6.74
C SER A 237 -19.74 -18.64 -8.19
N ALA A 238 -20.75 -19.34 -8.71
CA ALA A 238 -21.17 -19.30 -10.11
C ALA A 238 -22.22 -18.18 -10.42
N GLY A 239 -22.41 -17.24 -9.52
CA GLY A 239 -23.37 -16.13 -9.67
C GLY A 239 -24.34 -16.02 -8.50
N ILE A 240 -25.35 -15.17 -8.68
CA ILE A 240 -26.38 -14.90 -7.67
C ILE A 240 -27.79 -15.08 -8.26
N CYS A 241 -28.77 -15.41 -7.41
CA CYS A 241 -30.20 -15.37 -7.71
C CYS A 241 -30.88 -14.37 -6.77
N PRO A 242 -31.68 -13.42 -7.28
CA PRO A 242 -32.48 -12.54 -6.45
C PRO A 242 -33.40 -13.35 -5.52
N ARG A 243 -33.58 -12.88 -4.30
CA ARG A 243 -34.56 -13.45 -3.36
C ARG A 243 -35.90 -12.73 -3.52
N ASP A 244 -36.65 -13.14 -4.52
CA ASP A 244 -37.94 -12.56 -4.94
C ASP A 244 -39.15 -13.44 -4.60
N GLU A 245 -38.94 -14.51 -3.85
CA GLU A 245 -39.99 -15.50 -3.54
C GLU A 245 -41.21 -14.85 -2.87
N LEU A 246 -40.99 -13.99 -1.86
CA LEU A 246 -42.10 -13.30 -1.18
C LEU A 246 -42.93 -12.39 -2.10
N ALA A 247 -42.26 -11.70 -3.03
CA ALA A 247 -42.90 -10.84 -4.00
C ALA A 247 -43.71 -11.66 -4.98
N ARG A 248 -43.19 -12.76 -5.48
CA ARG A 248 -43.85 -13.70 -6.39
C ARG A 248 -45.08 -14.33 -5.74
N GLU A 249 -44.96 -14.80 -4.50
CA GLU A 249 -46.05 -15.44 -3.77
C GLU A 249 -47.19 -14.50 -3.44
N CYS A 250 -46.92 -13.21 -3.21
CA CYS A 250 -47.98 -12.21 -2.95
C CYS A 250 -48.48 -11.48 -4.22
N GLY A 251 -47.98 -11.87 -5.42
CA GLY A 251 -48.45 -11.35 -6.70
C GLY A 251 -47.91 -9.96 -7.03
N ILE A 252 -46.70 -9.60 -6.59
CA ILE A 252 -45.94 -8.45 -7.04
C ILE A 252 -45.15 -8.85 -8.30
N ASP A 253 -45.05 -7.95 -9.26
CA ASP A 253 -44.43 -8.22 -10.55
C ASP A 253 -42.93 -8.55 -10.38
N VAL A 254 -42.51 -9.66 -11.03
CA VAL A 254 -41.17 -10.20 -11.01
C VAL A 254 -40.70 -10.47 -12.42
N GLY A 255 -39.47 -10.14 -12.74
CA GLY A 255 -38.89 -10.38 -14.06
C GLY A 255 -38.80 -11.87 -14.42
N GLU A 256 -38.73 -12.18 -15.71
CA GLU A 256 -38.62 -13.56 -16.20
C GLU A 256 -37.39 -14.33 -15.64
N ARG A 257 -36.27 -13.63 -15.48
CA ARG A 257 -35.04 -14.17 -14.93
C ARG A 257 -34.89 -13.92 -13.42
N GLY A 258 -36.01 -13.53 -12.76
CA GLY A 258 -36.04 -13.13 -11.35
C GLY A 258 -35.81 -11.61 -11.17
N GLY A 259 -35.99 -11.17 -9.94
CA GLY A 259 -35.87 -9.79 -9.50
C GLY A 259 -37.24 -9.07 -9.48
N ILE A 260 -37.48 -8.32 -8.42
CA ILE A 260 -38.73 -7.58 -8.19
C ILE A 260 -38.70 -6.32 -9.05
N VAL A 261 -39.66 -6.19 -9.95
CA VAL A 261 -39.78 -5.05 -10.88
C VAL A 261 -40.07 -3.78 -10.11
N VAL A 262 -39.29 -2.72 -10.35
CA VAL A 262 -39.44 -1.41 -9.72
C VAL A 262 -39.38 -0.27 -10.73
N ASP A 263 -39.99 0.82 -10.39
CA ASP A 263 -39.92 2.08 -11.12
C ASP A 263 -38.72 2.95 -10.69
N GLU A 264 -38.59 4.15 -11.20
CA GLU A 264 -37.53 5.10 -10.85
C GLU A 264 -37.57 5.60 -9.40
N TYR A 265 -38.66 5.33 -8.65
CA TYR A 265 -38.81 5.62 -7.23
C TYR A 265 -38.59 4.41 -6.34
N MET A 266 -38.16 3.28 -6.90
CA MET A 266 -38.07 1.97 -6.25
C MET A 266 -39.38 1.40 -5.76
N GLN A 267 -40.54 1.90 -6.27
CA GLN A 267 -41.86 1.33 -6.01
C GLN A 267 -42.11 0.10 -6.90
N THR A 268 -42.73 -0.89 -6.34
CA THR A 268 -43.20 -2.09 -7.09
C THR A 268 -44.56 -1.84 -7.76
N SER A 269 -45.15 -2.88 -8.33
CA SER A 269 -46.55 -2.84 -8.82
C SER A 269 -47.59 -2.56 -7.72
N ASP A 270 -47.18 -2.54 -6.44
CA ASP A 270 -47.96 -2.09 -5.29
C ASP A 270 -47.37 -0.78 -4.74
N PRO A 271 -48.14 0.33 -4.72
CA PRO A 271 -47.64 1.64 -4.27
C PRO A 271 -47.17 1.71 -2.82
N SER A 272 -47.54 0.73 -1.99
CA SER A 272 -47.13 0.65 -0.60
C SER A 272 -45.89 -0.21 -0.42
N VAL A 273 -45.37 -0.86 -1.49
CA VAL A 273 -44.27 -1.81 -1.43
C VAL A 273 -43.11 -1.33 -2.31
N PHE A 274 -41.94 -1.28 -1.72
CA PHE A 274 -40.66 -0.92 -2.36
C PHE A 274 -39.73 -2.13 -2.42
N ALA A 275 -38.88 -2.18 -3.43
CA ALA A 275 -37.78 -3.16 -3.45
C ALA A 275 -36.42 -2.48 -3.74
N ILE A 276 -35.41 -2.85 -2.99
CA ILE A 276 -34.07 -2.23 -3.04
C ILE A 276 -32.96 -3.26 -2.97
N GLY A 277 -31.83 -2.96 -3.62
CA GLY A 277 -30.65 -3.81 -3.65
C GLY A 277 -30.75 -4.97 -4.64
N GLU A 278 -30.07 -6.07 -4.36
CA GLU A 278 -29.90 -7.21 -5.30
C GLU A 278 -31.21 -8.00 -5.58
N CYS A 279 -32.28 -7.77 -4.85
CA CYS A 279 -33.59 -8.35 -5.15
C CYS A 279 -34.40 -7.51 -6.14
N ALA A 280 -34.06 -6.25 -6.39
CA ALA A 280 -34.77 -5.33 -7.27
C ALA A 280 -34.30 -5.46 -8.73
N LEU A 281 -35.26 -5.36 -9.67
CA LEU A 281 -35.05 -5.31 -11.11
C LEU A 281 -35.47 -3.94 -11.63
N PHE A 282 -34.51 -3.13 -12.06
CA PHE A 282 -34.74 -1.82 -12.66
C PHE A 282 -34.29 -1.81 -14.12
N GLU A 283 -35.15 -1.44 -15.07
CA GLU A 283 -34.83 -1.40 -16.51
C GLU A 283 -34.08 -2.66 -16.99
N ASP A 284 -34.61 -3.85 -16.67
CA ASP A 284 -34.04 -5.17 -17.00
C ASP A 284 -32.66 -5.46 -16.40
N THR A 285 -32.20 -4.66 -15.41
CA THR A 285 -30.93 -4.82 -14.77
C THR A 285 -31.07 -5.14 -13.27
N ILE A 286 -30.42 -6.23 -12.83
CA ILE A 286 -30.17 -6.55 -11.43
C ILE A 286 -28.73 -6.11 -11.10
N TYR A 287 -28.60 -5.17 -10.20
CA TYR A 287 -27.30 -4.62 -9.80
C TYR A 287 -26.67 -5.51 -8.72
N GLY A 288 -25.61 -6.24 -9.08
CA GLY A 288 -24.85 -7.10 -8.15
C GLY A 288 -23.73 -6.39 -7.41
N LEU A 289 -23.90 -5.10 -7.12
CA LEU A 289 -22.94 -4.27 -6.38
C LEU A 289 -23.64 -3.52 -5.25
N VAL A 290 -22.90 -3.14 -4.22
CA VAL A 290 -23.46 -2.46 -3.03
C VAL A 290 -23.86 -1.01 -3.33
N ALA A 291 -23.03 -0.28 -4.09
CA ALA A 291 -23.25 1.14 -4.36
C ALA A 291 -24.61 1.46 -5.02
N PRO A 292 -25.04 0.76 -6.08
CA PRO A 292 -26.41 0.94 -6.62
C PRO A 292 -27.49 0.68 -5.56
N GLY A 293 -27.32 -0.36 -4.73
CA GLY A 293 -28.26 -0.68 -3.66
C GLY A 293 -28.37 0.43 -2.62
N TYR A 294 -27.29 1.12 -2.30
CA TYR A 294 -27.28 2.27 -1.40
C TYR A 294 -28.02 3.47 -2.00
N GLU A 295 -27.87 3.70 -3.31
CA GLU A 295 -28.62 4.74 -4.01
C GLU A 295 -30.12 4.39 -4.07
N MET A 296 -30.48 3.14 -4.34
CA MET A 296 -31.85 2.65 -4.27
C MET A 296 -32.47 2.87 -2.88
N ALA A 297 -31.70 2.60 -1.81
CA ALA A 297 -32.15 2.81 -0.44
C ALA A 297 -32.43 4.30 -0.16
N ASP A 298 -31.57 5.20 -0.67
CA ASP A 298 -31.76 6.64 -0.51
C ASP A 298 -32.97 7.16 -1.30
N VAL A 299 -33.19 6.66 -2.53
CA VAL A 299 -34.35 6.99 -3.35
C VAL A 299 -35.65 6.51 -2.70
N ALA A 300 -35.70 5.26 -2.23
CA ALA A 300 -36.89 4.73 -1.55
C ALA A 300 -37.20 5.51 -0.26
N ALA A 301 -36.17 5.84 0.53
CA ALA A 301 -36.33 6.67 1.74
C ALA A 301 -36.82 8.08 1.39
N ALA A 302 -36.29 8.71 0.35
CA ALA A 302 -36.72 10.00 -0.13
C ALA A 302 -38.19 9.97 -0.59
N ARG A 303 -38.59 8.94 -1.34
CA ARG A 303 -39.97 8.77 -1.83
C ARG A 303 -40.97 8.60 -0.69
N ILE A 304 -40.62 7.79 0.33
CA ILE A 304 -41.47 7.61 1.52
C ILE A 304 -41.60 8.92 2.31
N CYS A 305 -40.57 9.77 2.28
CA CYS A 305 -40.62 11.12 2.86
C CYS A 305 -41.17 12.20 1.96
N GLU A 306 -41.79 11.81 0.82
CA GLU A 306 -42.41 12.71 -0.17
C GLU A 306 -41.41 13.67 -0.87
N GLU A 307 -40.13 13.27 -0.96
CA GLU A 307 -39.09 13.98 -1.69
C GLU A 307 -39.01 13.47 -3.16
N GLY A 308 -38.63 14.33 -4.09
CA GLY A 308 -38.63 14.06 -5.53
C GLY A 308 -37.37 13.38 -6.09
N LYS A 309 -36.60 12.59 -5.30
CA LYS A 309 -35.41 11.90 -5.78
C LYS A 309 -35.80 10.68 -6.63
N ILE A 310 -35.07 10.47 -7.75
CA ILE A 310 -35.25 9.33 -8.65
C ILE A 310 -33.97 8.56 -8.81
N PHE A 311 -34.09 7.25 -9.01
CA PHE A 311 -32.98 6.37 -9.39
C PHE A 311 -32.76 6.45 -10.91
N ARG A 312 -31.53 6.50 -11.32
CA ARG A 312 -31.14 6.44 -12.72
C ARG A 312 -30.19 5.25 -12.91
N ARG A 313 -29.99 4.86 -14.17
CA ARG A 313 -29.04 3.81 -14.51
C ARG A 313 -27.67 4.09 -13.84
N PHE A 314 -27.25 3.16 -13.02
CA PHE A 314 -26.04 3.31 -12.22
C PHE A 314 -24.79 2.89 -13.01
N ASP A 315 -23.68 3.61 -12.81
CA ASP A 315 -22.39 3.26 -13.37
C ASP A 315 -21.83 2.01 -12.68
N MET A 316 -21.56 0.95 -13.46
CA MET A 316 -21.03 -0.32 -12.98
C MET A 316 -19.51 -0.36 -12.88
N SER A 317 -18.86 0.79 -12.90
CA SER A 317 -17.41 0.92 -12.74
C SER A 317 -16.94 0.29 -11.43
N THR A 318 -15.84 -0.47 -11.50
CA THR A 318 -15.30 -1.21 -10.36
C THR A 318 -13.79 -1.07 -10.30
N ARG A 319 -13.23 -1.00 -9.10
CA ARG A 319 -11.80 -1.15 -8.82
C ARG A 319 -11.62 -2.14 -7.68
N LEU A 320 -10.84 -3.17 -7.93
CA LEU A 320 -10.70 -4.33 -7.07
C LEU A 320 -9.21 -4.66 -6.90
N LYS A 321 -8.85 -5.22 -5.76
CA LYS A 321 -7.52 -5.78 -5.53
C LYS A 321 -7.66 -7.27 -5.25
N LEU A 322 -7.49 -8.08 -6.29
CA LEU A 322 -7.67 -9.53 -6.27
C LEU A 322 -6.33 -10.24 -6.11
N VAL A 323 -6.13 -10.95 -5.02
CA VAL A 323 -4.90 -11.72 -4.77
C VAL A 323 -3.62 -10.87 -5.00
N GLY A 324 -3.69 -9.57 -4.66
CA GLY A 324 -2.56 -8.66 -4.87
C GLY A 324 -2.49 -8.00 -6.25
N VAL A 325 -3.37 -8.37 -7.20
CA VAL A 325 -3.46 -7.75 -8.54
C VAL A 325 -4.56 -6.70 -8.56
N GLU A 326 -4.24 -5.49 -8.99
CA GLU A 326 -5.25 -4.46 -9.22
C GLU A 326 -6.02 -4.73 -10.52
N VAL A 327 -7.35 -4.70 -10.46
CA VAL A 327 -8.23 -4.83 -11.60
C VAL A 327 -9.27 -3.73 -11.53
N ALA A 328 -9.44 -2.98 -12.62
CA ALA A 328 -10.47 -1.96 -12.70
C ALA A 328 -11.13 -1.94 -14.09
N SER A 329 -12.42 -1.62 -14.11
CA SER A 329 -13.18 -1.31 -15.32
C SER A 329 -14.10 -0.13 -15.06
N PHE A 330 -14.32 0.71 -16.05
CA PHE A 330 -15.12 1.92 -15.91
C PHE A 330 -15.79 2.30 -17.23
N GLY A 331 -16.92 3.01 -17.13
CA GLY A 331 -17.73 3.39 -18.27
C GLY A 331 -18.21 2.17 -19.08
N ASP A 332 -18.11 2.23 -20.41
CA ASP A 332 -18.34 1.09 -21.29
C ASP A 332 -17.00 0.44 -21.70
N PRO A 333 -16.53 -0.57 -20.97
CA PRO A 333 -15.23 -1.17 -21.20
C PRO A 333 -15.16 -2.08 -22.42
N PHE A 334 -16.32 -2.45 -23.01
CA PHE A 334 -16.40 -3.37 -24.13
C PHE A 334 -16.82 -2.72 -25.45
N MET A 335 -17.03 -1.39 -25.47
CA MET A 335 -17.39 -0.70 -26.69
C MET A 335 -16.28 -0.83 -27.74
N GLU A 336 -16.63 -1.21 -28.95
CA GLU A 336 -15.71 -1.45 -30.06
C GLU A 336 -16.17 -0.75 -31.34
N ALA A 337 -15.37 -0.85 -32.41
CA ALA A 337 -15.76 -0.35 -33.72
C ALA A 337 -17.14 -0.91 -34.18
N PRO A 338 -17.98 -0.11 -34.84
CA PRO A 338 -17.68 1.22 -35.35
C PRO A 338 -17.94 2.37 -34.36
N TYR A 339 -18.28 2.07 -33.10
CA TYR A 339 -18.74 3.08 -32.14
C TYR A 339 -17.62 3.72 -31.33
N ALA A 340 -16.46 3.04 -31.21
CA ALA A 340 -15.30 3.55 -30.47
C ALA A 340 -13.96 3.19 -31.13
N ARG A 341 -12.96 4.02 -30.88
CA ARG A 341 -11.54 3.68 -31.10
C ARG A 341 -10.99 3.06 -29.79
N THR A 342 -10.23 2.00 -29.93
CA THR A 342 -9.59 1.32 -28.80
C THR A 342 -8.09 1.61 -28.77
N ILE A 343 -7.57 2.02 -27.60
CA ILE A 343 -6.14 2.21 -27.34
C ILE A 343 -5.76 1.16 -26.30
N VAL A 344 -4.73 0.36 -26.59
CA VAL A 344 -4.26 -0.71 -25.68
C VAL A 344 -2.78 -0.51 -25.40
N PHE A 345 -2.43 -0.61 -24.12
CA PHE A 345 -1.09 -0.77 -23.64
C PHE A 345 -0.96 -2.11 -22.92
N GLU A 346 0.00 -2.94 -23.33
CA GLU A 346 0.25 -4.24 -22.71
C GLU A 346 1.73 -4.39 -22.40
N ASP A 347 2.06 -4.66 -21.13
CA ASP A 347 3.39 -5.08 -20.70
C ASP A 347 3.29 -6.46 -20.02
N LYS A 348 3.71 -7.50 -20.77
CA LYS A 348 3.65 -8.88 -20.30
C LYS A 348 4.67 -9.20 -19.23
N ASN A 349 5.79 -8.47 -19.16
CA ASN A 349 6.84 -8.69 -18.19
C ASN A 349 6.44 -8.12 -16.83
N ASP A 350 5.93 -6.89 -16.83
CA ASP A 350 5.44 -6.23 -15.62
C ASP A 350 3.99 -6.63 -15.28
N GLY A 351 3.33 -7.41 -16.15
CA GLY A 351 1.96 -7.90 -15.96
C GLY A 351 0.96 -6.75 -15.91
N ILE A 352 1.06 -5.80 -16.83
CA ILE A 352 0.20 -4.63 -16.94
C ILE A 352 -0.59 -4.71 -18.23
N TYR A 353 -1.90 -4.45 -18.14
CA TYR A 353 -2.79 -4.26 -19.28
C TYR A 353 -3.67 -3.05 -19.04
N LYS A 354 -3.70 -2.12 -19.98
CA LYS A 354 -4.54 -0.93 -19.96
C LYS A 354 -5.25 -0.78 -21.30
N ARG A 355 -6.57 -0.64 -21.27
CA ARG A 355 -7.41 -0.40 -22.45
C ARG A 355 -8.26 0.84 -22.22
N LEU A 356 -8.26 1.75 -23.18
CA LEU A 356 -9.17 2.88 -23.25
C LEU A 356 -10.05 2.77 -24.49
N ASN A 357 -11.35 3.01 -24.33
CA ASN A 357 -12.30 3.17 -25.42
C ASN A 357 -12.61 4.65 -25.56
N VAL A 358 -12.29 5.22 -26.70
CA VAL A 358 -12.37 6.66 -27.00
C VAL A 358 -13.40 6.86 -28.12
N SER A 359 -14.16 7.95 -28.07
CA SER A 359 -15.09 8.32 -29.15
C SER A 359 -14.38 8.40 -30.51
N ASN A 360 -15.12 8.19 -31.61
CA ASN A 360 -14.55 8.16 -32.95
C ASN A 360 -13.85 9.46 -33.36
N ASP A 361 -14.29 10.61 -32.85
CA ASP A 361 -13.67 11.92 -33.02
C ASP A 361 -12.45 12.13 -32.11
N GLY A 362 -12.15 11.20 -31.22
CA GLY A 362 -11.02 11.26 -30.29
C GLY A 362 -11.21 12.18 -29.08
N LYS A 363 -12.38 12.80 -28.93
CA LYS A 363 -12.59 13.86 -27.92
C LYS A 363 -13.02 13.36 -26.57
N TYR A 364 -13.68 12.21 -26.46
CA TYR A 364 -14.28 11.76 -25.20
C TYR A 364 -13.85 10.34 -24.87
N LEU A 365 -13.56 10.11 -23.57
CA LEU A 365 -13.37 8.78 -23.02
C LEU A 365 -14.72 8.14 -22.76
N LEU A 366 -14.93 6.93 -23.30
CA LEU A 366 -16.20 6.18 -23.18
C LEU A 366 -16.10 5.10 -22.09
N GLY A 367 -14.92 4.55 -21.87
CA GLY A 367 -14.69 3.53 -20.87
C GLY A 367 -13.29 2.94 -20.96
N GLY A 368 -13.00 1.96 -20.11
CA GLY A 368 -11.70 1.29 -20.14
C GLY A 368 -11.52 0.17 -19.13
N ILE A 369 -10.39 -0.51 -19.25
CA ILE A 369 -9.96 -1.64 -18.43
C ILE A 369 -8.53 -1.41 -17.98
N LEU A 370 -8.25 -1.64 -16.70
CA LEU A 370 -6.91 -1.59 -16.14
C LEU A 370 -6.65 -2.88 -15.35
N VAL A 371 -5.55 -3.57 -15.64
CA VAL A 371 -5.12 -4.78 -14.91
C VAL A 371 -3.64 -4.64 -14.57
N GLY A 372 -3.26 -4.94 -13.33
CA GLY A 372 -1.90 -4.86 -12.79
C GLY A 372 -1.53 -3.48 -12.27
N ASP A 373 -1.93 -2.42 -12.95
CA ASP A 373 -1.76 -1.02 -12.52
C ASP A 373 -3.04 -0.22 -12.75
N ALA A 374 -3.74 0.11 -11.68
CA ALA A 374 -4.98 0.88 -11.70
C ALA A 374 -4.85 2.26 -11.03
N ARG A 375 -3.64 2.85 -10.99
CA ARG A 375 -3.40 4.19 -10.41
C ARG A 375 -4.29 5.26 -10.99
N ASP A 376 -4.50 5.21 -12.30
CA ASP A 376 -5.20 6.25 -13.06
C ASP A 376 -6.71 6.10 -13.02
N TYR A 377 -7.24 5.04 -12.39
CA TYR A 377 -8.67 4.71 -12.38
C TYR A 377 -9.56 5.88 -12.01
N ASN A 378 -9.25 6.57 -10.90
CA ASN A 378 -10.12 7.66 -10.42
C ASN A 378 -10.15 8.83 -11.40
N LEU A 379 -9.01 9.20 -11.99
CA LEU A 379 -8.94 10.26 -12.99
C LEU A 379 -9.73 9.87 -14.24
N LEU A 380 -9.53 8.66 -14.75
CA LEU A 380 -10.19 8.15 -15.95
C LEU A 380 -11.71 8.02 -15.73
N LEU A 381 -12.14 7.54 -14.58
CA LEU A 381 -13.56 7.47 -14.21
C LEU A 381 -14.21 8.86 -14.19
N GLN A 382 -13.54 9.86 -13.59
CA GLN A 382 -14.05 11.23 -13.58
C GLN A 382 -14.08 11.84 -15.00
N THR A 383 -13.11 11.49 -15.83
CA THR A 383 -13.09 11.92 -17.24
C THR A 383 -14.30 11.38 -17.99
N VAL A 384 -14.69 10.12 -17.79
CA VAL A 384 -15.90 9.53 -18.39
C VAL A 384 -17.16 10.18 -17.83
N ASN A 385 -17.32 10.19 -16.50
CA ASN A 385 -18.56 10.60 -15.84
C ASN A 385 -18.90 12.08 -16.06
N ASN A 386 -17.87 12.93 -16.17
CA ASN A 386 -18.05 14.36 -16.40
C ASN A 386 -17.89 14.77 -17.88
N ARG A 387 -17.71 13.79 -18.78
CA ARG A 387 -17.49 14.03 -20.22
C ARG A 387 -16.42 15.08 -20.51
N LEU A 388 -15.26 14.95 -19.85
CA LEU A 388 -14.15 15.86 -20.05
C LEU A 388 -13.51 15.61 -21.42
N GLU A 389 -13.14 16.69 -22.11
CA GLU A 389 -12.43 16.56 -23.37
C GLU A 389 -11.03 15.98 -23.14
N LEU A 390 -10.64 15.05 -23.99
CA LEU A 390 -9.34 14.38 -23.97
C LEU A 390 -8.26 15.26 -24.58
N PRO A 391 -6.99 15.09 -24.18
CA PRO A 391 -5.87 15.68 -24.86
C PRO A 391 -5.74 15.12 -26.29
N ASP A 392 -4.98 15.83 -27.16
CA ASP A 392 -4.75 15.43 -28.55
C ASP A 392 -4.19 14.00 -28.70
N SER A 393 -3.47 13.52 -27.69
CA SER A 393 -2.93 12.16 -27.58
C SER A 393 -3.54 11.40 -26.42
N PRO A 394 -4.72 10.79 -26.56
CA PRO A 394 -5.37 10.08 -25.44
C PRO A 394 -4.54 8.91 -24.86
N GLY A 395 -3.61 8.35 -25.62
CA GLY A 395 -2.69 7.30 -25.16
C GLY A 395 -1.76 7.76 -24.03
N ASP A 396 -1.44 9.05 -23.96
CA ASP A 396 -0.57 9.60 -22.92
C ASP A 396 -1.18 9.47 -21.52
N LEU A 397 -2.53 9.31 -21.42
CA LEU A 397 -3.23 9.09 -20.16
C LEU A 397 -2.85 7.76 -19.47
N ILE A 398 -2.33 6.78 -20.22
CA ILE A 398 -1.98 5.44 -19.69
C ILE A 398 -0.50 5.11 -19.83
N MET A 399 0.29 5.88 -20.61
CA MET A 399 1.70 5.57 -20.89
C MET A 399 2.70 6.27 -19.98
N HIS A 400 2.31 7.23 -19.17
CA HIS A 400 3.16 7.99 -18.22
C HIS A 400 4.46 8.56 -18.84
N THR A 401 4.43 8.93 -20.12
CA THR A 401 5.61 9.42 -20.85
C THR A 401 5.97 10.87 -20.50
N LYS A 402 5.08 11.59 -19.83
CA LYS A 402 5.29 12.96 -19.33
C LYS A 402 4.66 13.10 -17.95
N GLU A 403 5.02 14.13 -17.19
CA GLU A 403 4.50 14.39 -15.85
C GLU A 403 2.95 14.27 -15.80
N PRO A 404 2.38 13.75 -14.70
CA PRO A 404 0.94 13.52 -14.61
C PRO A 404 0.17 14.81 -14.88
N ILE A 405 -0.81 14.74 -15.76
CA ILE A 405 -1.74 15.85 -16.01
C ILE A 405 -2.44 16.18 -14.68
N GLY A 406 -2.13 17.34 -14.10
CA GLY A 406 -2.81 17.86 -12.91
C GLY A 406 -2.03 17.90 -11.60
N THR A 407 -0.71 17.65 -11.58
CA THR A 407 0.09 17.74 -10.34
C THR A 407 0.79 19.07 -10.10
N ALA A 408 0.80 19.99 -11.09
CA ALA A 408 1.51 21.28 -10.93
C ALA A 408 0.76 22.31 -10.07
N ASP A 409 -0.60 22.34 -9.97
CA ASP A 409 -1.32 23.38 -9.23
C ASP A 409 -2.69 23.02 -8.65
N GLY A 410 -3.09 21.75 -8.55
CA GLY A 410 -4.44 21.41 -8.03
C GLY A 410 -5.61 21.86 -8.93
N ALA A 411 -5.35 22.39 -10.10
CA ALA A 411 -6.36 22.96 -11.00
C ALA A 411 -7.32 21.89 -11.57
N GLY A 412 -6.87 20.64 -11.74
CA GLY A 412 -7.68 19.57 -12.32
C GLY A 412 -8.89 19.17 -11.47
N LEU A 413 -8.75 19.08 -10.15
CA LEU A 413 -9.84 18.72 -9.22
C LEU A 413 -10.75 19.91 -8.91
N SER A 414 -10.22 21.13 -8.93
CA SER A 414 -11.00 22.36 -8.74
C SER A 414 -11.96 22.61 -9.88
N ALA A 415 -11.65 22.17 -11.10
CA ALA A 415 -12.48 22.31 -12.29
C ALA A 415 -13.66 21.31 -12.34
N LEU A 416 -13.67 20.26 -11.51
CA LEU A 416 -14.81 19.33 -11.45
C LEU A 416 -16.06 20.06 -10.96
N PRO A 417 -17.25 19.76 -11.51
CA PRO A 417 -18.51 20.31 -11.01
C PRO A 417 -18.84 19.76 -9.60
N ASP A 418 -19.61 20.49 -8.81
CA ASP A 418 -19.91 20.11 -7.43
C ASP A 418 -20.71 18.80 -7.30
N ASN A 419 -21.44 18.42 -8.33
CA ASN A 419 -22.13 17.13 -8.41
C ASN A 419 -21.23 15.98 -8.88
N ALA A 420 -19.93 16.22 -9.17
CA ALA A 420 -19.00 15.17 -9.53
C ALA A 420 -18.85 14.16 -8.39
N LEU A 421 -19.07 12.89 -8.69
CA LEU A 421 -19.03 11.79 -7.73
C LEU A 421 -17.57 11.44 -7.40
N ILE A 422 -17.14 11.72 -6.17
CA ILE A 422 -15.76 11.47 -5.71
C ILE A 422 -15.62 10.09 -5.06
N CYS A 423 -16.56 9.72 -4.21
CA CYS A 423 -16.63 8.40 -3.60
C CYS A 423 -17.79 7.61 -4.15
N SER A 424 -17.51 6.72 -5.11
CA SER A 424 -18.55 5.92 -5.76
C SER A 424 -19.19 4.89 -4.82
N CYS A 425 -18.43 4.34 -3.86
CA CYS A 425 -18.93 3.34 -2.90
C CYS A 425 -19.98 3.91 -1.96
N GLU A 426 -19.85 5.19 -1.57
CA GLU A 426 -20.73 5.87 -0.61
C GLU A 426 -21.59 6.96 -1.25
N GLY A 427 -21.48 7.13 -2.57
CA GLY A 427 -22.25 8.12 -3.31
C GLY A 427 -21.90 9.58 -2.99
N VAL A 428 -20.69 9.87 -2.51
CA VAL A 428 -20.31 11.20 -2.02
C VAL A 428 -19.73 12.05 -3.14
N THR A 429 -20.32 13.24 -3.34
CA THR A 429 -19.94 14.20 -4.37
C THR A 429 -18.85 15.17 -3.89
N LYS A 430 -18.21 15.87 -4.84
CA LYS A 430 -17.27 16.98 -4.54
C LYS A 430 -17.94 18.04 -3.67
N GLY A 431 -19.16 18.46 -4.00
CA GLY A 431 -19.90 19.49 -3.26
C GLY A 431 -20.16 19.09 -1.79
N GLU A 432 -20.47 17.81 -1.53
CA GLU A 432 -20.63 17.31 -0.15
C GLU A 432 -19.32 17.33 0.63
N ILE A 433 -18.20 16.94 0.02
CA ILE A 433 -16.87 17.04 0.63
C ILE A 433 -16.52 18.49 0.90
N CYS A 434 -16.71 19.38 -0.07
CA CYS A 434 -16.44 20.81 0.12
C CYS A 434 -17.35 21.44 1.19
N ARG A 435 -18.61 21.08 1.27
CA ARG A 435 -19.52 21.52 2.34
C ARG A 435 -19.07 21.01 3.71
N ALA A 436 -18.67 19.73 3.80
CA ALA A 436 -18.14 19.20 5.06
C ALA A 436 -16.91 19.99 5.55
N VAL A 437 -16.05 20.44 4.64
CA VAL A 437 -14.91 21.30 4.98
C VAL A 437 -15.37 22.71 5.34
N MET A 438 -16.26 23.30 4.53
CA MET A 438 -16.64 24.72 4.66
C MET A 438 -17.63 25.00 5.78
N GLU A 439 -18.60 24.10 6.01
CA GLU A 439 -19.71 24.32 6.94
C GLU A 439 -19.55 23.49 8.23
N ALA A 440 -19.13 22.21 8.13
CA ALA A 440 -18.94 21.33 9.27
C ALA A 440 -17.50 21.40 9.88
N GLY A 441 -16.60 22.21 9.31
CA GLY A 441 -15.26 22.45 9.83
C GLY A 441 -14.33 21.22 9.76
N CYS A 442 -14.53 20.30 8.79
CA CYS A 442 -13.66 19.17 8.60
C CYS A 442 -12.30 19.61 8.03
N GLU A 443 -11.23 19.40 8.77
CA GLU A 443 -9.89 19.91 8.41
C GLU A 443 -8.95 18.85 7.80
N ASN A 444 -9.39 17.60 7.74
CA ASN A 444 -8.60 16.49 7.17
C ASN A 444 -9.51 15.41 6.59
N ALA A 445 -8.92 14.47 5.85
CA ALA A 445 -9.67 13.39 5.19
C ALA A 445 -10.39 12.46 6.19
N ASP A 446 -9.85 12.29 7.40
CA ASP A 446 -10.49 11.43 8.41
C ASP A 446 -11.74 12.07 9.00
N SER A 447 -11.73 13.39 9.26
CA SER A 447 -12.92 14.11 9.66
C SER A 447 -13.97 14.18 8.55
N VAL A 448 -13.56 14.37 7.29
CA VAL A 448 -14.46 14.28 6.13
C VAL A 448 -15.07 12.88 6.01
N ARG A 449 -14.28 11.82 6.23
CA ARG A 449 -14.78 10.44 6.24
C ARG A 449 -15.84 10.21 7.33
N GLN A 450 -15.63 10.77 8.51
CA GLN A 450 -16.61 10.67 9.60
C GLN A 450 -17.92 11.43 9.28
N CYS A 451 -17.83 12.58 8.61
CA CYS A 451 -18.98 13.42 8.27
C CYS A 451 -19.74 12.91 7.03
N THR A 452 -19.04 12.43 6.01
CA THR A 452 -19.60 12.12 4.69
C THR A 452 -19.55 10.64 4.32
N LYS A 453 -18.81 9.81 5.07
CA LYS A 453 -18.43 8.42 4.75
C LYS A 453 -17.51 8.27 3.51
N ALA A 454 -17.05 9.36 2.90
CA ALA A 454 -16.10 9.27 1.80
C ALA A 454 -14.82 8.54 2.22
N GLY A 455 -14.46 7.48 1.51
CA GLY A 455 -13.28 6.67 1.80
C GLY A 455 -13.47 5.60 2.87
N SER A 456 -14.68 5.37 3.40
CA SER A 456 -14.95 4.31 4.37
C SER A 456 -15.14 2.93 3.75
N GLY A 457 -15.47 2.85 2.46
CA GLY A 457 -15.58 1.61 1.71
C GLY A 457 -14.21 1.15 1.16
N CYS A 458 -14.05 1.12 -0.16
CA CYS A 458 -12.82 0.62 -0.82
C CYS A 458 -11.56 1.49 -0.61
N GLY A 459 -11.68 2.69 -0.04
CA GLY A 459 -10.57 3.60 0.22
C GLY A 459 -9.96 4.28 -1.03
N GLY A 460 -10.37 3.93 -2.22
CA GLY A 460 -9.78 4.42 -3.48
C GLY A 460 -9.88 5.93 -3.70
N CYS A 461 -10.88 6.59 -3.11
CA CYS A 461 -11.08 8.03 -3.23
C CYS A 461 -10.26 8.86 -2.21
N ILE A 462 -9.60 8.25 -1.23
CA ILE A 462 -8.88 8.97 -0.15
C ILE A 462 -7.87 10.00 -0.68
N PRO A 463 -7.05 9.71 -1.70
CA PRO A 463 -6.14 10.73 -2.25
C PRO A 463 -6.89 11.95 -2.77
N MET A 464 -7.96 11.76 -3.55
CA MET A 464 -8.78 12.86 -4.07
C MET A 464 -9.52 13.63 -2.96
N VAL A 465 -10.00 12.94 -1.92
CA VAL A 465 -10.60 13.58 -0.74
C VAL A 465 -9.58 14.50 -0.06
N LYS A 466 -8.33 14.05 0.13
CA LYS A 466 -7.25 14.87 0.68
C LYS A 466 -6.99 16.12 -0.15
N ASP A 467 -6.89 15.98 -1.45
CA ASP A 467 -6.64 17.10 -2.36
C ASP A 467 -7.80 18.10 -2.38
N LEU A 468 -9.05 17.62 -2.33
CA LEU A 468 -10.23 18.48 -2.23
C LEU A 468 -10.32 19.20 -0.88
N VAL A 469 -9.97 18.56 0.22
CA VAL A 469 -9.87 19.21 1.54
C VAL A 469 -8.86 20.36 1.48
N VAL A 470 -7.66 20.10 0.91
CA VAL A 470 -6.62 21.12 0.72
C VAL A 470 -7.14 22.28 -0.14
N ALA A 471 -7.80 21.98 -1.25
CA ALA A 471 -8.36 23.00 -2.15
C ALA A 471 -9.45 23.84 -1.48
N ALA A 472 -10.40 23.19 -0.78
CA ALA A 472 -11.49 23.87 -0.08
C ALA A 472 -10.99 24.75 1.08
N MET A 473 -9.98 24.28 1.83
CA MET A 473 -9.36 25.10 2.89
C MET A 473 -8.58 26.29 2.33
N LYS A 474 -7.89 26.13 1.20
CA LYS A 474 -7.25 27.24 0.48
C LYS A 474 -8.27 28.32 0.07
N GLN A 475 -9.46 27.92 -0.40
CA GLN A 475 -10.55 28.85 -0.75
C GLN A 475 -11.06 29.65 0.46
N GLN A 476 -11.02 29.06 1.65
CA GLN A 476 -11.36 29.77 2.91
C GLN A 476 -10.23 30.65 3.47
N GLY A 477 -9.07 30.70 2.80
CA GLY A 477 -7.89 31.37 3.35
C GLY A 477 -7.26 30.66 4.56
N LYS A 478 -7.69 29.42 4.85
CA LYS A 478 -7.11 28.59 5.91
C LYS A 478 -5.91 27.83 5.35
N TYR A 479 -4.76 28.04 5.93
CA TYR A 479 -3.57 27.25 5.64
C TYR A 479 -3.66 25.90 6.36
N ILE A 480 -3.56 24.79 5.62
CA ILE A 480 -3.29 23.48 6.20
C ILE A 480 -1.82 23.47 6.60
N ARG A 481 -1.55 23.66 7.87
CA ARG A 481 -0.22 23.43 8.40
C ARG A 481 -0.01 21.92 8.56
N ASN A 482 0.82 21.34 7.71
CA ASN A 482 1.42 20.03 7.96
C ASN A 482 2.45 20.21 9.10
N VAL A 483 1.97 20.36 10.32
CA VAL A 483 2.84 20.51 11.49
C VAL A 483 3.60 19.22 11.76
N VAL A 484 4.84 19.35 12.21
CA VAL A 484 5.72 18.22 12.49
C VAL A 484 5.21 17.38 13.65
N CYS A 485 4.86 18.03 14.75
CA CYS A 485 4.33 17.42 15.96
C CYS A 485 3.76 18.53 16.87
N GLU A 486 3.26 18.16 18.04
CA GLU A 486 2.74 19.11 19.04
C GLU A 486 3.77 20.14 19.54
N HIS A 487 5.08 19.84 19.47
CA HIS A 487 6.16 20.74 19.89
C HIS A 487 6.48 21.82 18.84
N PHE A 488 6.11 21.63 17.59
CA PHE A 488 6.36 22.59 16.51
C PHE A 488 5.08 22.82 15.70
N SER A 489 4.50 24.01 15.83
CA SER A 489 3.37 24.45 15.01
C SER A 489 3.76 24.82 13.57
N LEU A 490 4.88 24.32 13.09
CA LEU A 490 5.51 24.59 11.81
C LEU A 490 5.60 23.32 10.98
N SER A 491 5.47 23.45 9.67
CA SER A 491 5.75 22.37 8.72
C SER A 491 7.26 22.12 8.59
N ARG A 492 7.63 21.00 8.01
CA ARG A 492 9.04 20.69 7.69
C ARG A 492 9.69 21.78 6.83
N GLN A 493 8.96 22.33 5.85
CA GLN A 493 9.50 23.40 4.98
C GLN A 493 9.68 24.69 5.74
N GLU A 494 8.71 25.12 6.54
CA GLU A 494 8.80 26.32 7.35
C GLU A 494 9.97 26.22 8.36
N LEU A 495 10.17 25.07 9.01
CA LEU A 495 11.33 24.83 9.87
C LEU A 495 12.65 24.94 9.10
N TYR A 496 12.73 24.35 7.90
CA TYR A 496 13.93 24.46 7.05
C TYR A 496 14.27 25.91 6.74
N ASP A 497 13.27 26.70 6.34
CA ASP A 497 13.46 28.11 5.97
C ASP A 497 13.82 28.97 7.19
N LEU A 498 13.12 28.80 8.32
CA LEU A 498 13.39 29.55 9.54
C LEU A 498 14.75 29.22 10.17
N ILE A 499 15.16 27.95 10.15
CA ILE A 499 16.50 27.54 10.59
C ILE A 499 17.57 28.27 9.77
N LYS A 500 17.40 28.38 8.45
CA LYS A 500 18.33 29.13 7.58
C LYS A 500 18.32 30.62 7.86
N ILE A 501 17.14 31.23 7.99
CA ILE A 501 16.96 32.67 8.20
C ILE A 501 17.58 33.08 9.53
N HIS A 502 17.28 32.34 10.60
CA HIS A 502 17.77 32.63 11.95
C HIS A 502 19.15 32.07 12.24
N ARG A 503 19.75 31.32 11.31
CA ARG A 503 21.06 30.64 11.43
C ARG A 503 21.16 29.77 12.69
N LEU A 504 20.10 29.01 12.99
CA LEU A 504 20.08 28.11 14.13
C LEU A 504 20.93 26.88 13.81
N GLU A 505 21.86 26.54 14.68
CA GLU A 505 22.87 25.49 14.41
C GLU A 505 22.68 24.24 15.24
N SER A 506 21.91 24.30 16.33
CA SER A 506 21.69 23.16 17.21
C SER A 506 20.21 22.86 17.39
N TYR A 507 19.88 21.63 17.81
CA TYR A 507 18.51 21.21 18.11
C TYR A 507 17.89 22.10 19.21
N ASN A 508 18.64 22.40 20.26
CA ASN A 508 18.17 23.20 21.38
C ASN A 508 17.84 24.63 20.91
N GLU A 509 18.72 25.28 20.14
CA GLU A 509 18.43 26.58 19.56
C GLU A 509 17.16 26.58 18.72
N VAL A 510 16.90 25.53 17.93
CA VAL A 510 15.69 25.41 17.11
C VAL A 510 14.47 25.21 18.00
N LEU A 511 14.58 24.41 19.06
CA LEU A 511 13.50 24.20 20.01
C LEU A 511 13.17 25.46 20.79
N ASP A 512 14.19 26.16 21.29
CA ASP A 512 14.03 27.40 22.08
C ASP A 512 13.46 28.56 21.25
N ALA A 513 13.89 28.66 19.97
CA ALA A 513 13.47 29.74 19.09
C ALA A 513 12.12 29.52 18.40
N LEU A 514 11.81 28.27 18.03
CA LEU A 514 10.71 27.92 17.11
C LEU A 514 9.73 26.88 17.68
N GLY A 515 10.04 26.23 18.78
CA GLY A 515 9.30 25.14 19.37
C GLY A 515 8.72 25.47 20.74
N GLN A 516 8.21 24.43 21.40
CA GLN A 516 7.72 24.46 22.77
C GLN A 516 7.94 23.13 23.47
N GLY A 517 8.09 23.17 24.81
CA GLY A 517 8.34 21.96 25.63
C GLY A 517 9.72 21.33 25.38
N ASP A 518 9.87 20.06 25.71
CA ASP A 518 11.17 19.35 25.69
C ASP A 518 11.44 18.59 24.38
N GLY A 519 10.52 18.66 23.41
CA GLY A 519 10.61 17.94 22.16
C GLY A 519 10.27 16.45 22.29
N CYS A 520 10.20 15.75 21.17
CA CYS A 520 9.83 14.33 21.11
C CYS A 520 10.65 13.55 20.07
N GLU A 521 10.43 12.24 20.03
CA GLU A 521 11.09 11.32 19.10
C GLU A 521 10.74 11.55 17.61
N VAL A 522 9.75 12.41 17.32
CA VAL A 522 9.41 12.82 15.95
C VAL A 522 10.23 14.04 15.54
N CYS A 523 10.24 15.11 16.34
CA CYS A 523 10.93 16.36 15.98
C CYS A 523 12.46 16.27 16.13
N LYS A 524 12.99 15.55 17.12
CA LYS A 524 14.44 15.42 17.33
C LYS A 524 15.16 14.89 16.09
N PRO A 525 14.81 13.72 15.53
CA PRO A 525 15.49 13.21 14.34
C PRO A 525 15.19 14.05 13.08
N LEU A 526 14.00 14.64 12.97
CA LEU A 526 13.68 15.50 11.84
C LEU A 526 14.54 16.76 11.83
N ILE A 527 14.62 17.50 12.95
CA ILE A 527 15.42 18.72 13.06
C ILE A 527 16.90 18.41 12.89
N SER A 528 17.40 17.31 13.48
CA SER A 528 18.77 16.87 13.24
C SER A 528 19.07 16.62 11.77
N SER A 529 18.13 16.04 11.03
CA SER A 529 18.24 15.87 9.59
C SER A 529 18.22 17.19 8.82
N LEU A 530 17.40 18.17 9.25
CA LEU A 530 17.36 19.50 8.66
C LEU A 530 18.67 20.25 8.88
N LEU A 531 19.17 20.27 10.12
CA LEU A 531 20.45 20.92 10.47
C LEU A 531 21.60 20.34 9.65
N ALA A 532 21.71 19.01 9.59
CA ALA A 532 22.71 18.33 8.78
C ALA A 532 22.55 18.59 7.27
N SER A 533 21.36 18.92 6.82
CA SER A 533 21.08 19.25 5.41
C SER A 533 21.38 20.71 5.08
N ILE A 534 21.27 21.60 6.06
CA ILE A 534 21.47 23.06 5.90
C ILE A 534 22.94 23.42 6.10
N TRP A 535 23.56 22.89 7.17
CA TRP A 535 24.90 23.29 7.60
C TRP A 535 25.94 22.20 7.33
N ASN A 536 26.59 22.23 6.17
CA ASN A 536 27.63 21.27 5.83
C ASN A 536 28.82 21.37 6.81
N ASP A 537 29.10 22.53 7.35
CA ASP A 537 30.17 22.74 8.32
C ASP A 537 29.95 21.97 9.62
N MET A 538 28.70 21.74 10.02
CA MET A 538 28.37 20.92 11.19
C MET A 538 28.75 19.44 11.03
N ILE A 539 28.86 18.95 9.79
CA ILE A 539 29.27 17.58 9.50
C ILE A 539 30.66 17.27 10.08
N LEU A 540 31.53 18.27 10.11
CA LEU A 540 32.91 18.14 10.57
C LEU A 540 33.09 18.53 12.06
N ARG A 541 32.08 19.08 12.72
CA ARG A 541 32.17 19.47 14.12
C ARG A 541 32.12 18.25 15.03
N LYS A 542 33.00 18.23 16.05
CA LYS A 542 33.02 17.19 17.09
C LYS A 542 31.69 17.14 17.84
N GLY A 543 31.11 15.97 18.00
CA GLY A 543 29.84 15.75 18.70
C GLY A 543 28.59 15.83 17.84
N ASN A 544 28.68 16.27 16.57
CA ASN A 544 27.51 16.33 15.66
C ASN A 544 27.37 15.10 14.76
N ASP A 545 28.22 14.10 14.92
CA ASP A 545 28.30 12.93 14.05
C ASP A 545 27.01 12.11 14.02
N THR A 546 26.25 12.09 15.14
CA THR A 546 25.02 11.33 15.30
C THR A 546 23.75 12.12 14.97
N ALA A 547 23.88 13.37 14.50
CA ALA A 547 22.74 14.26 14.22
C ALA A 547 22.36 14.32 12.74
N GLN A 548 22.62 13.26 11.95
CA GLN A 548 22.50 13.29 10.50
C GLN A 548 21.08 12.88 9.98
N ASP A 549 20.50 11.84 10.55
CA ASP A 549 19.14 11.38 10.25
C ASP A 549 18.62 10.43 11.34
N SER A 550 17.38 9.93 11.18
CA SER A 550 16.73 9.06 12.19
C SER A 550 17.54 7.78 12.48
N ASN A 551 18.23 7.23 11.49
CA ASN A 551 19.06 6.02 11.66
C ASN A 551 20.35 6.32 12.47
N ASP A 552 20.86 7.54 12.39
CA ASP A 552 22.04 7.95 13.19
C ASP A 552 21.73 7.95 14.68
N ARG A 553 20.50 8.30 15.10
CA ARG A 553 20.06 8.24 16.49
C ARG A 553 20.24 6.84 17.08
N PHE A 554 19.85 5.82 16.30
CA PHE A 554 19.89 4.42 16.74
C PHE A 554 21.14 3.67 16.32
N LEU A 555 22.08 4.33 15.64
CA LEU A 555 23.31 3.74 15.10
C LEU A 555 23.04 2.45 14.30
N ALA A 556 21.88 2.39 13.67
CA ALA A 556 21.34 1.24 12.95
C ALA A 556 20.29 1.69 11.93
N ASN A 557 20.03 0.91 10.88
CA ASN A 557 18.88 1.18 10.00
C ASN A 557 17.60 0.66 10.64
N ILE A 558 16.62 1.52 10.75
CA ILE A 558 15.24 1.16 11.11
C ILE A 558 14.65 0.34 9.97
N GLN A 559 14.04 -0.80 10.28
CA GLN A 559 13.49 -1.74 9.32
C GLN A 559 11.97 -1.74 9.36
N LYS A 560 11.35 -2.20 8.27
CA LYS A 560 9.92 -2.54 8.27
C LYS A 560 9.65 -3.54 9.40
N GLY A 561 8.55 -3.40 10.11
CA GLY A 561 8.23 -4.26 11.23
C GLY A 561 8.91 -3.90 12.56
N GLY A 562 9.54 -2.70 12.67
CA GLY A 562 10.00 -2.13 13.94
C GLY A 562 11.30 -2.72 14.50
N THR A 563 12.07 -3.41 13.69
CA THR A 563 13.39 -3.95 14.07
C THR A 563 14.53 -3.12 13.51
N TYR A 564 15.76 -3.47 13.86
CA TYR A 564 16.97 -2.75 13.52
C TYR A 564 18.01 -3.66 12.88
N SER A 565 18.86 -3.05 12.01
CA SER A 565 20.00 -3.76 11.43
C SER A 565 21.25 -3.68 12.32
N VAL A 566 22.06 -4.72 12.31
CA VAL A 566 23.42 -4.71 12.88
C VAL A 566 24.39 -5.01 11.76
N VAL A 567 25.32 -4.09 11.50
CA VAL A 567 26.27 -4.22 10.40
C VAL A 567 27.69 -3.96 10.92
N PRO A 568 28.42 -5.02 11.29
CA PRO A 568 29.80 -4.89 11.71
C PRO A 568 30.69 -4.48 10.54
N ARG A 569 31.75 -3.76 10.82
CA ARG A 569 32.77 -3.37 9.84
C ARG A 569 33.62 -4.57 9.43
N ILE A 570 33.70 -4.78 8.13
CA ILE A 570 34.56 -5.76 7.48
C ILE A 570 35.39 -5.01 6.44
N PRO A 571 36.56 -4.42 6.85
CA PRO A 571 37.33 -3.53 5.99
C PRO A 571 37.80 -4.24 4.73
N GLY A 572 37.62 -3.60 3.57
CA GLY A 572 37.97 -4.18 2.27
C GLY A 572 37.26 -5.49 1.93
N GLY A 573 36.25 -5.91 2.73
CA GLY A 573 35.61 -7.21 2.57
C GLY A 573 36.41 -8.40 3.09
N GLU A 574 37.54 -8.18 3.78
CA GLU A 574 38.37 -9.23 4.33
C GLU A 574 37.99 -9.56 5.79
N ILE A 575 37.74 -10.83 6.08
CA ILE A 575 37.35 -11.31 7.41
C ILE A 575 38.11 -12.59 7.77
N THR A 576 38.61 -12.68 9.01
CA THR A 576 39.21 -13.91 9.50
C THR A 576 38.14 -14.98 9.82
N PRO A 577 38.53 -16.30 9.74
CA PRO A 577 37.62 -17.38 10.11
C PRO A 577 37.02 -17.22 11.51
N ASP A 578 37.84 -16.86 12.50
CA ASP A 578 37.36 -16.67 13.88
C ASP A 578 36.32 -15.56 14.00
N ARG A 579 36.57 -14.42 13.36
CA ARG A 579 35.56 -13.31 13.30
C ARG A 579 34.28 -13.71 12.58
N LEU A 580 34.40 -14.55 11.53
CA LEU A 580 33.22 -15.05 10.81
C LEU A 580 32.37 -15.96 11.72
N VAL A 581 33.02 -16.81 12.54
CA VAL A 581 32.32 -17.65 13.54
C VAL A 581 31.57 -16.78 14.54
N VAL A 582 32.20 -15.73 15.08
CA VAL A 582 31.54 -14.80 16.03
C VAL A 582 30.26 -14.18 15.44
N ILE A 583 30.30 -13.72 14.18
CA ILE A 583 29.10 -13.18 13.53
C ILE A 583 27.99 -14.24 13.49
N GLY A 584 28.34 -15.49 13.16
CA GLY A 584 27.40 -16.60 13.10
C GLY A 584 26.78 -16.92 14.47
N GLU A 585 27.59 -16.95 15.52
CA GLU A 585 27.19 -17.22 16.91
C GLU A 585 26.28 -16.11 17.44
N VAL A 586 26.66 -14.85 17.26
CA VAL A 586 25.83 -13.68 17.64
C VAL A 586 24.50 -13.71 16.88
N ALA A 587 24.52 -13.92 15.58
CA ALA A 587 23.30 -14.01 14.79
C ALA A 587 22.36 -15.13 15.26
N LYS A 588 22.91 -16.30 15.60
CA LYS A 588 22.18 -17.45 16.15
C LYS A 588 21.60 -17.14 17.54
N LYS A 589 22.40 -16.54 18.42
CA LYS A 589 22.01 -16.20 19.79
C LYS A 589 20.80 -15.24 19.84
N TYR A 590 20.84 -14.20 19.00
CA TYR A 590 19.80 -13.17 18.96
C TYR A 590 18.72 -13.43 17.91
N GLY A 591 18.80 -14.55 17.17
CA GLY A 591 17.83 -14.93 16.15
C GLY A 591 17.79 -13.98 14.96
N LEU A 592 18.92 -13.44 14.56
CA LEU A 592 19.03 -12.44 13.49
C LEU A 592 19.08 -13.11 12.11
N TYR A 593 18.44 -12.46 11.14
CA TYR A 593 18.53 -12.85 9.73
C TYR A 593 19.84 -12.32 9.14
N THR A 594 20.66 -13.19 8.57
CA THR A 594 21.96 -12.85 8.01
C THR A 594 21.95 -12.79 6.49
N LYS A 595 22.64 -11.80 5.91
CA LYS A 595 22.81 -11.68 4.47
C LYS A 595 24.14 -11.06 4.10
N ILE A 596 24.87 -11.68 3.18
CA ILE A 596 25.99 -11.04 2.48
C ILE A 596 25.41 -10.06 1.45
N THR A 597 25.76 -8.79 1.57
CA THR A 597 25.25 -7.73 0.70
C THR A 597 26.25 -7.35 -0.39
N GLY A 598 25.79 -6.64 -1.44
CA GLY A 598 26.63 -6.24 -2.57
C GLY A 598 27.79 -5.30 -2.22
N ALA A 599 27.86 -4.82 -0.98
CA ALA A 599 28.97 -4.00 -0.48
C ALA A 599 30.03 -4.83 0.29
N GLN A 600 30.08 -6.15 0.10
CA GLN A 600 31.01 -7.06 0.79
C GLN A 600 30.88 -7.00 2.31
N ARG A 601 29.65 -6.88 2.81
CA ARG A 601 29.33 -6.88 4.25
C ARG A 601 28.43 -8.05 4.58
N ILE A 602 28.48 -8.47 5.83
CA ILE A 602 27.51 -9.37 6.43
C ILE A 602 26.57 -8.52 7.26
N ASP A 603 25.37 -8.27 6.73
CA ASP A 603 24.35 -7.49 7.41
C ASP A 603 23.45 -8.46 8.20
N MET A 604 23.20 -8.16 9.46
CA MET A 604 22.27 -8.87 10.35
C MET A 604 21.02 -8.03 10.55
N PHE A 605 19.84 -8.64 10.43
CA PHE A 605 18.55 -7.96 10.48
C PHE A 605 17.67 -8.56 11.55
N GLY A 606 16.72 -7.77 12.07
CA GLY A 606 15.71 -8.25 13.01
C GLY A 606 16.06 -8.03 14.48
N ALA A 607 17.05 -7.19 14.80
CA ALA A 607 17.38 -6.89 16.19
C ALA A 607 16.31 -6.02 16.85
N TYR A 608 15.95 -6.31 18.09
CA TYR A 608 15.19 -5.38 18.92
C TYR A 608 16.06 -4.21 19.34
N LEU A 609 15.45 -3.07 19.65
CA LEU A 609 16.17 -1.87 20.09
C LEU A 609 17.01 -2.16 21.34
N ASP A 610 16.43 -2.82 22.32
CA ASP A 610 17.06 -3.15 23.59
C ASP A 610 18.22 -4.14 23.46
N ASP A 611 18.21 -4.98 22.44
CA ASP A 611 19.27 -5.96 22.18
C ASP A 611 20.50 -5.32 21.49
N LEU A 612 20.37 -4.13 20.87
CA LEU A 612 21.46 -3.51 20.12
C LEU A 612 22.74 -3.33 20.95
N PRO A 613 22.72 -2.71 22.16
CA PRO A 613 23.92 -2.55 22.96
C PRO A 613 24.55 -3.89 23.35
N LEU A 614 23.75 -4.91 23.65
CA LEU A 614 24.22 -6.24 24.03
C LEU A 614 24.92 -6.94 22.85
N ILE A 615 24.33 -6.84 21.66
CA ILE A 615 24.93 -7.35 20.42
C ILE A 615 26.24 -6.65 20.13
N TRP A 616 26.29 -5.33 20.29
CA TRP A 616 27.53 -4.56 20.07
C TRP A 616 28.61 -4.88 21.08
N GLU A 617 28.30 -5.12 22.36
CA GLU A 617 29.25 -5.57 23.36
C GLU A 617 29.99 -6.85 22.91
N GLU A 618 29.24 -7.84 22.41
CA GLU A 618 29.85 -9.10 21.96
C GLU A 618 30.70 -8.91 20.70
N LEU A 619 30.22 -8.12 19.74
CA LEU A 619 30.96 -7.83 18.53
C LEU A 619 32.23 -7.02 18.81
N ILE A 620 32.15 -6.01 19.68
CA ILE A 620 33.31 -5.20 20.11
C ILE A 620 34.35 -6.05 20.82
N ALA A 621 33.93 -6.98 21.70
CA ALA A 621 34.83 -7.90 22.38
C ALA A 621 35.64 -8.78 21.41
N ALA A 622 35.07 -9.07 20.23
CA ALA A 622 35.73 -9.78 19.13
C ALA A 622 36.47 -8.84 18.16
N GLY A 623 36.62 -7.56 18.49
CA GLY A 623 37.35 -6.57 17.72
C GLY A 623 36.61 -5.99 16.52
N PHE A 624 35.28 -6.10 16.48
CA PHE A 624 34.45 -5.40 15.47
C PHE A 624 34.15 -3.95 15.87
N GLU A 625 33.86 -3.13 14.88
CA GLU A 625 33.39 -1.78 15.01
C GLU A 625 32.10 -1.58 14.19
N SER A 626 31.44 -0.45 14.39
CA SER A 626 30.31 -0.03 13.54
C SER A 626 30.73 0.05 12.07
N GLY A 627 30.01 -0.64 11.19
CA GLY A 627 30.20 -0.54 9.74
C GLY A 627 29.61 0.72 9.11
N HIS A 628 29.04 1.65 9.91
CA HIS A 628 28.40 2.90 9.47
C HIS A 628 27.48 2.70 8.26
N ALA A 629 26.72 1.58 8.25
CA ALA A 629 25.76 1.28 7.18
C ALA A 629 24.49 2.16 7.23
N TYR A 630 24.39 3.02 8.21
CA TYR A 630 23.35 4.00 8.46
C TYR A 630 23.82 5.43 8.16
N GLY A 631 22.93 6.38 8.16
CA GLY A 631 23.24 7.79 7.97
C GLY A 631 23.91 8.13 6.63
N LYS A 632 24.51 9.29 6.57
CA LYS A 632 25.20 9.84 5.39
C LYS A 632 26.71 9.73 5.53
N ALA A 633 27.20 8.51 5.78
CA ALA A 633 28.59 8.22 6.03
C ALA A 633 29.27 7.51 4.86
N LEU A 634 30.60 7.43 4.92
CA LEU A 634 31.37 6.52 4.08
C LEU A 634 30.93 5.08 4.35
N ARG A 635 30.60 4.37 3.29
CA ARG A 635 30.30 2.93 3.30
C ARG A 635 31.58 2.11 3.17
N THR A 636 31.44 0.80 3.37
CA THR A 636 32.56 -0.14 3.13
C THR A 636 33.22 0.13 1.77
N VAL A 637 34.55 0.13 1.74
CA VAL A 637 35.33 0.21 0.52
C VAL A 637 35.41 -1.18 -0.11
N LYS A 638 34.79 -1.38 -1.25
CA LYS A 638 34.86 -2.67 -1.96
C LYS A 638 36.29 -2.92 -2.46
N SER A 639 36.75 -4.15 -2.39
CA SER A 639 37.95 -4.58 -3.05
C SER A 639 37.74 -5.77 -3.97
N CYS A 640 38.61 -5.97 -4.93
CA CYS A 640 38.82 -7.27 -5.53
C CYS A 640 39.89 -8.04 -4.76
N VAL A 641 40.18 -9.28 -5.12
CA VAL A 641 41.15 -10.12 -4.42
C VAL A 641 42.61 -9.69 -4.60
N GLY A 642 42.88 -8.68 -5.43
CA GLY A 642 44.22 -8.07 -5.63
C GLY A 642 45.27 -8.97 -6.21
N SER A 643 46.52 -8.46 -6.21
CA SER A 643 47.69 -9.21 -6.68
C SER A 643 48.04 -10.42 -5.83
N THR A 644 47.53 -10.47 -4.58
CA THR A 644 47.82 -11.61 -3.67
C THR A 644 47.19 -12.92 -4.19
N TRP A 645 46.01 -12.87 -4.79
CA TRP A 645 45.29 -14.07 -5.21
C TRP A 645 44.97 -14.11 -6.70
N CYS A 646 45.00 -12.98 -7.41
CA CYS A 646 44.65 -12.88 -8.80
C CYS A 646 45.91 -12.74 -9.67
N ARG A 647 46.11 -13.67 -10.62
CA ARG A 647 47.22 -13.59 -11.59
C ARG A 647 47.22 -12.35 -12.47
N PHE A 648 46.08 -11.64 -12.57
CA PHE A 648 45.95 -10.40 -13.34
C PHE A 648 46.02 -9.14 -12.45
N GLY A 649 46.12 -9.33 -11.13
CA GLY A 649 46.25 -8.22 -10.20
C GLY A 649 47.61 -7.54 -10.36
N LEU A 650 47.61 -6.23 -10.53
CA LEU A 650 48.83 -5.40 -10.62
C LEU A 650 49.29 -4.95 -9.25
N HIS A 651 48.38 -4.59 -8.37
CA HIS A 651 48.62 -4.14 -7.02
C HIS A 651 47.70 -4.82 -5.99
N ASP A 652 48.09 -4.75 -4.72
CA ASP A 652 47.27 -5.23 -3.60
C ASP A 652 46.12 -4.28 -3.30
N SER A 653 44.99 -4.57 -3.95
CA SER A 653 43.76 -3.78 -3.79
C SER A 653 43.07 -3.99 -2.44
N VAL A 654 43.33 -5.11 -1.75
CA VAL A 654 42.71 -5.41 -0.45
C VAL A 654 43.35 -4.53 0.62
N SER A 655 44.65 -4.54 0.75
CA SER A 655 45.36 -3.72 1.72
C SER A 655 45.10 -2.22 1.52
N PHE A 656 45.04 -1.77 0.25
CA PHE A 656 44.73 -0.37 -0.04
C PHE A 656 43.28 0.01 0.26
N ALA A 657 42.33 -0.88 0.01
CA ALA A 657 40.92 -0.67 0.38
C ALA A 657 40.77 -0.58 1.91
N ILE A 658 41.44 -1.44 2.65
CA ILE A 658 41.48 -1.43 4.13
C ILE A 658 42.02 -0.07 4.62
N GLN A 659 43.14 0.36 4.11
CA GLN A 659 43.77 1.64 4.47
C GLN A 659 42.86 2.83 4.26
N ILE A 660 42.17 2.87 3.10
CA ILE A 660 41.19 3.92 2.76
C ILE A 660 39.98 3.85 3.69
N GLU A 661 39.44 2.65 3.94
CA GLU A 661 38.32 2.49 4.83
C GLU A 661 38.59 2.90 6.27
N GLU A 662 39.75 2.55 6.77
CA GLU A 662 40.20 2.94 8.11
C GLU A 662 40.43 4.45 8.23
N ARG A 663 40.96 5.11 7.19
CA ARG A 663 41.19 6.54 7.20
C ARG A 663 39.87 7.33 7.26
N TYR A 664 38.87 6.93 6.50
CA TYR A 664 37.62 7.68 6.36
C TYR A 664 36.44 7.07 7.13
N ARG A 665 36.69 6.09 8.00
CA ARG A 665 35.62 5.47 8.83
C ARG A 665 34.91 6.54 9.66
N GLY A 666 33.60 6.48 9.69
CA GLY A 666 32.77 7.45 10.40
C GLY A 666 32.68 8.84 9.74
N LEU A 667 33.34 9.10 8.62
CA LEU A 667 33.24 10.38 7.92
C LEU A 667 31.81 10.61 7.44
N ARG A 668 31.20 11.70 7.90
CA ARG A 668 29.90 12.17 7.44
C ARG A 668 30.07 13.07 6.23
N ALA A 669 29.09 13.08 5.34
CA ALA A 669 29.08 13.85 4.10
C ALA A 669 27.65 14.28 3.73
N PRO A 670 27.45 15.23 2.80
CA PRO A 670 26.11 15.64 2.35
C PRO A 670 25.24 14.48 1.87
N HIS A 671 25.84 13.38 1.35
CA HIS A 671 25.17 12.13 1.03
C HIS A 671 26.11 10.95 1.35
N LYS A 672 25.55 9.73 1.46
CA LYS A 672 26.38 8.51 1.63
C LYS A 672 27.41 8.38 0.52
N ILE A 673 28.64 8.05 0.89
CA ILE A 673 29.77 7.86 -0.02
C ILE A 673 30.03 6.37 -0.21
N LYS A 674 30.15 5.95 -1.45
CA LYS A 674 30.54 4.60 -1.85
C LYS A 674 31.86 4.64 -2.59
N SER A 675 32.74 3.67 -2.32
CA SER A 675 34.05 3.58 -2.93
C SER A 675 34.45 2.15 -3.24
N ALA A 676 35.45 1.99 -4.09
CA ALA A 676 35.97 0.68 -4.44
C ALA A 676 37.42 0.78 -4.97
N VAL A 677 38.21 -0.28 -4.74
CA VAL A 677 39.58 -0.45 -5.24
C VAL A 677 39.67 -1.71 -6.07
N SER A 678 39.99 -1.58 -7.35
CA SER A 678 40.25 -2.68 -8.28
C SER A 678 41.73 -2.85 -8.55
N GLY A 679 42.24 -4.07 -8.38
CA GLY A 679 43.66 -4.43 -8.54
C GLY A 679 44.15 -4.46 -9.99
N CYS A 680 43.27 -4.22 -10.97
CA CYS A 680 43.60 -4.07 -12.40
C CYS A 680 42.44 -3.50 -13.19
N ILE A 681 42.65 -3.24 -14.49
CA ILE A 681 41.71 -2.68 -15.46
C ILE A 681 40.42 -3.53 -15.66
N ARG A 682 40.40 -4.79 -15.23
CA ARG A 682 39.19 -5.64 -15.29
C ARG A 682 38.08 -5.20 -14.35
N GLU A 683 38.38 -4.35 -13.39
CA GLU A 683 37.44 -3.60 -12.58
C GLU A 683 36.41 -4.46 -11.80
N CYS A 684 36.88 -5.59 -11.25
CA CYS A 684 36.02 -6.53 -10.53
C CYS A 684 35.36 -5.95 -9.27
N ALA A 685 35.87 -4.85 -8.72
CA ALA A 685 35.28 -4.13 -7.59
C ALA A 685 34.28 -3.04 -8.01
N GLU A 686 34.07 -2.83 -9.32
CA GLU A 686 33.12 -1.83 -9.88
C GLU A 686 33.48 -0.38 -9.48
N ALA A 687 34.78 -0.03 -9.53
CA ALA A 687 35.29 1.26 -9.09
C ALA A 687 34.65 2.44 -9.83
N GLN A 688 34.45 2.35 -11.14
CA GLN A 688 33.84 3.42 -11.96
C GLN A 688 32.34 3.66 -11.70
N SER A 689 31.70 2.83 -10.87
CA SER A 689 30.30 3.04 -10.47
C SER A 689 30.17 3.70 -9.09
N LYS A 690 31.26 4.20 -8.51
CA LYS A 690 31.31 4.69 -7.14
C LYS A 690 31.53 6.21 -7.08
N ASP A 691 31.25 6.80 -5.92
CA ASP A 691 31.50 8.22 -5.67
C ASP A 691 32.98 8.57 -5.82
N PHE A 692 33.87 7.68 -5.40
CA PHE A 692 35.24 7.60 -5.88
C PHE A 692 35.67 6.15 -6.05
N GLY A 693 36.50 5.89 -7.03
CA GLY A 693 36.99 4.57 -7.37
C GLY A 693 38.44 4.57 -7.80
N ILE A 694 39.14 3.51 -7.50
CA ILE A 694 40.57 3.40 -7.72
C ILE A 694 40.84 2.14 -8.52
N ILE A 695 41.65 2.26 -9.58
CA ILE A 695 42.01 1.14 -10.43
C ILE A 695 43.53 1.10 -10.57
N ALA A 696 44.14 -0.06 -10.27
CA ALA A 696 45.56 -0.26 -10.43
C ALA A 696 46.01 -0.24 -11.88
N THR A 697 47.16 0.41 -12.11
CA THR A 697 47.91 0.43 -13.37
C THR A 697 49.29 -0.12 -13.14
N GLU A 698 50.08 -0.32 -14.20
CA GLU A 698 51.47 -0.76 -14.07
C GLU A 698 52.37 0.24 -13.32
N LYS A 699 52.01 1.53 -13.29
CA LYS A 699 52.79 2.60 -12.69
C LYS A 699 52.26 3.11 -11.35
N GLY A 700 51.08 2.66 -10.93
CA GLY A 700 50.44 3.12 -9.71
C GLY A 700 48.90 2.97 -9.76
N TRP A 701 48.18 4.03 -9.44
CA TRP A 701 46.76 4.02 -9.33
C TRP A 701 46.11 5.12 -10.17
N ASN A 702 45.02 4.79 -10.82
CA ASN A 702 44.09 5.77 -11.42
C ASN A 702 42.97 6.05 -10.44
N LEU A 703 42.78 7.34 -10.11
CA LEU A 703 41.67 7.80 -9.28
C LEU A 703 40.55 8.33 -10.16
N TYR A 704 39.38 7.73 -10.01
CA TYR A 704 38.13 8.12 -10.65
C TYR A 704 37.17 8.69 -9.62
N VAL A 705 36.37 9.72 -9.98
CA VAL A 705 35.44 10.39 -9.07
C VAL A 705 34.07 10.61 -9.70
N CYS A 706 33.07 10.82 -8.85
CA CYS A 706 31.72 11.21 -9.24
C CYS A 706 30.96 10.19 -10.08
N GLY A 707 31.17 8.89 -9.85
CA GLY A 707 30.33 7.82 -10.40
C GLY A 707 29.07 7.58 -9.59
N ASN A 708 28.09 6.96 -10.21
CA ASN A 708 26.83 6.56 -9.57
C ASN A 708 26.31 5.26 -10.17
N GLY A 709 26.17 4.22 -9.38
CA GLY A 709 25.54 2.93 -9.74
C GLY A 709 24.08 2.82 -9.31
N GLY A 710 23.37 3.93 -9.10
CA GLY A 710 21.97 3.98 -8.70
C GLY A 710 20.99 4.02 -9.88
N SER A 711 19.77 4.54 -9.63
CA SER A 711 18.68 4.66 -10.63
C SER A 711 19.03 5.52 -11.86
N LYS A 712 19.98 6.44 -11.72
CA LYS A 712 20.55 7.19 -12.83
C LYS A 712 22.06 6.86 -12.89
N PRO A 713 22.47 5.77 -13.54
CA PRO A 713 23.88 5.36 -13.57
C PRO A 713 24.75 6.36 -14.33
N GLN A 714 25.94 6.59 -13.79
CA GLN A 714 26.94 7.45 -14.40
C GLN A 714 28.31 6.87 -14.11
N HIS A 715 29.16 6.74 -15.13
CA HIS A 715 30.56 6.39 -14.94
C HIS A 715 31.32 7.49 -14.20
N ALA A 716 32.19 7.09 -13.28
CA ALA A 716 33.12 7.99 -12.66
C ALA A 716 34.15 8.50 -13.69
N LEU A 717 34.56 9.74 -13.54
CA LEU A 717 35.51 10.40 -14.45
C LEU A 717 36.92 10.36 -13.87
N LEU A 718 37.91 10.20 -14.71
CA LEU A 718 39.31 10.17 -14.32
C LEU A 718 39.74 11.52 -13.74
N LEU A 719 40.14 11.55 -12.49
CA LEU A 719 40.66 12.74 -11.82
C LEU A 719 42.18 12.80 -11.91
N ALA A 720 42.88 11.69 -11.61
CA ALA A 720 44.32 11.56 -11.63
C ALA A 720 44.71 10.19 -12.16
N ALA A 721 45.83 10.11 -12.90
CA ALA A 721 46.37 8.89 -13.49
C ALA A 721 47.76 8.57 -12.94
N ASP A 722 48.05 7.27 -12.79
CA ASP A 722 49.37 6.73 -12.47
C ASP A 722 50.01 7.33 -11.22
N VAL A 723 49.22 7.61 -10.18
CA VAL A 723 49.66 8.15 -8.89
C VAL A 723 50.01 7.06 -7.92
N ASP A 724 50.98 7.33 -7.02
CA ASP A 724 51.30 6.45 -5.88
C ASP A 724 50.17 6.47 -4.85
N SER A 725 50.17 5.50 -3.91
CA SER A 725 49.13 5.34 -2.91
C SER A 725 48.94 6.55 -2.01
N GLU A 726 50.05 7.20 -1.60
CA GLU A 726 50.02 8.36 -0.73
C GLU A 726 49.44 9.57 -1.41
N THR A 727 49.88 9.84 -2.64
CA THR A 727 49.32 10.90 -3.48
C THR A 727 47.84 10.66 -3.77
N CYS A 728 47.44 9.41 -4.01
CA CYS A 728 46.02 9.04 -4.22
C CYS A 728 45.18 9.39 -2.98
N ILE A 729 45.65 9.08 -1.76
CA ILE A 729 44.96 9.43 -0.52
C ILE A 729 44.84 10.94 -0.35
N ARG A 730 45.91 11.71 -0.59
CA ARG A 730 45.88 13.17 -0.53
C ARG A 730 44.83 13.77 -1.48
N TYR A 731 44.71 13.25 -2.70
CA TYR A 731 43.70 13.69 -3.64
C TYR A 731 42.30 13.30 -3.21
N ILE A 732 42.08 12.15 -2.56
CA ILE A 732 40.80 11.76 -1.97
C ILE A 732 40.46 12.69 -0.80
N ASP A 733 41.39 13.04 0.08
CA ASP A 733 41.21 14.01 1.17
C ASP A 733 40.66 15.34 0.61
N ARG A 734 41.33 15.93 -0.38
CA ARG A 734 40.96 17.18 -1.00
C ARG A 734 39.60 17.08 -1.72
N PHE A 735 39.36 16.00 -2.45
CA PHE A 735 38.09 15.73 -3.13
C PHE A 735 36.92 15.65 -2.15
N LEU A 736 37.06 14.88 -1.09
CA LEU A 736 36.01 14.72 -0.07
C LEU A 736 35.77 16.02 0.70
N MET A 737 36.81 16.75 1.07
CA MET A 737 36.65 18.04 1.75
C MET A 737 35.99 19.09 0.84
N PHE A 738 36.40 19.17 -0.42
CA PHE A 738 35.79 20.08 -1.38
C PHE A 738 34.30 19.74 -1.62
N TYR A 739 33.98 18.45 -1.79
CA TYR A 739 32.60 17.99 -1.89
C TYR A 739 31.77 18.32 -0.64
N ILE A 740 32.26 18.05 0.55
CA ILE A 740 31.58 18.35 1.81
C ILE A 740 31.32 19.85 1.96
N ARG A 741 32.26 20.69 1.55
CA ARG A 741 32.17 22.15 1.68
C ARG A 741 31.26 22.83 0.65
N THR A 742 31.12 22.27 -0.54
CA THR A 742 30.51 22.94 -1.69
C THR A 742 29.27 22.27 -2.23
N ALA A 743 29.02 20.98 -1.94
CA ALA A 743 27.83 20.30 -2.42
C ALA A 743 26.56 20.78 -1.70
N ASP A 744 25.50 20.95 -2.45
CA ASP A 744 24.18 21.16 -1.85
C ASP A 744 23.79 19.97 -0.94
N PRO A 745 23.03 20.21 0.14
CA PRO A 745 22.51 19.15 0.98
C PRO A 745 21.83 18.03 0.18
N LEU A 746 22.04 16.77 0.61
CA LEU A 746 21.51 15.56 -0.01
C LEU A 746 21.89 15.31 -1.47
N THR A 747 22.87 16.03 -2.00
CA THR A 747 23.33 15.89 -3.38
C THR A 747 24.45 14.86 -3.48
N ARG A 748 24.30 13.86 -4.38
CA ARG A 748 25.35 12.89 -4.72
C ARG A 748 26.48 13.55 -5.47
N THR A 749 27.69 13.00 -5.34
CA THR A 749 28.91 13.48 -6.04
C THR A 749 28.71 13.62 -7.55
N ALA A 750 28.07 12.66 -8.20
CA ALA A 750 27.76 12.73 -9.64
C ALA A 750 26.86 13.92 -10.00
N THR A 751 25.79 14.15 -9.23
CA THR A 751 24.89 15.30 -9.44
C THR A 751 25.57 16.63 -9.12
N TRP A 752 26.42 16.67 -8.10
CA TRP A 752 27.21 17.82 -7.74
C TRP A 752 28.18 18.22 -8.85
N LEU A 753 28.92 17.25 -9.40
CA LEU A 753 29.83 17.51 -10.52
C LEU A 753 29.09 17.99 -11.78
N ASN A 754 27.92 17.42 -12.09
CA ASN A 754 27.10 17.79 -13.25
C ASN A 754 26.59 19.24 -13.18
N LYS A 755 26.44 19.80 -11.96
CA LYS A 755 26.08 21.21 -11.75
C LYS A 755 27.29 22.16 -11.71
N MET A 756 28.50 21.62 -11.61
CA MET A 756 29.72 22.41 -11.47
C MET A 756 30.13 23.01 -12.80
N GLU A 757 30.30 24.33 -12.84
CA GLU A 757 30.84 25.02 -14.00
C GLU A 757 32.29 24.59 -14.25
N GLY A 758 32.62 24.23 -15.49
CA GLY A 758 33.93 23.66 -15.84
C GLY A 758 34.04 22.15 -15.53
N GLY A 759 33.07 21.53 -14.85
CA GLY A 759 32.98 20.08 -14.66
C GLY A 759 34.23 19.44 -14.10
N ILE A 760 34.65 18.29 -14.66
CA ILE A 760 35.81 17.53 -14.17
C ILE A 760 37.15 18.30 -14.30
N GLU A 761 37.27 19.17 -15.31
CA GLU A 761 38.53 19.94 -15.49
C GLU A 761 38.70 20.98 -14.38
N TYR A 762 37.61 21.65 -13.98
CA TYR A 762 37.65 22.54 -12.82
C TYR A 762 37.95 21.75 -11.52
N LEU A 763 37.28 20.64 -11.32
CA LEU A 763 37.52 19.79 -10.16
C LEU A 763 38.96 19.28 -10.10
N ARG A 764 39.57 18.93 -11.25
CA ARG A 764 40.96 18.54 -11.36
C ARG A 764 41.89 19.69 -10.97
N ASN A 765 41.61 20.88 -11.44
CA ASN A 765 42.38 22.06 -11.07
C ASN A 765 42.36 22.34 -9.56
N VAL A 766 41.22 22.20 -8.94
CA VAL A 766 41.07 22.39 -7.49
C VAL A 766 41.77 21.30 -6.71
N VAL A 767 41.55 20.02 -7.04
CA VAL A 767 42.05 18.89 -6.24
C VAL A 767 43.52 18.59 -6.54
N VAL A 768 43.92 18.53 -7.81
CA VAL A 768 45.28 18.13 -8.21
C VAL A 768 46.23 19.32 -8.23
N ASN A 769 45.82 20.41 -8.82
CA ASN A 769 46.66 21.61 -9.04
C ASN A 769 46.58 22.65 -7.90
N ASP A 770 45.70 22.42 -6.93
CA ASP A 770 45.43 23.31 -5.77
C ASP A 770 45.13 24.77 -6.20
N SER A 771 44.30 24.94 -7.22
CA SER A 771 43.99 26.24 -7.76
C SER A 771 43.33 27.21 -6.77
N LEU A 772 42.75 26.70 -5.66
CA LEU A 772 42.18 27.49 -4.59
C LEU A 772 43.15 27.76 -3.43
N GLY A 773 44.32 27.12 -3.39
CA GLY A 773 45.29 27.24 -2.31
C GLY A 773 44.84 26.62 -0.98
N MET A 774 43.92 25.66 -1.01
CA MET A 774 43.29 25.05 0.18
C MET A 774 43.79 23.64 0.50
N ALA A 775 44.64 23.07 -0.32
CA ALA A 775 45.06 21.68 -0.21
C ALA A 775 45.66 21.30 1.16
N ALA A 776 46.61 22.08 1.66
CA ALA A 776 47.23 21.83 2.94
C ALA A 776 46.26 21.93 4.13
N GLN A 777 45.29 22.85 4.07
CA GLN A 777 44.26 22.96 5.10
C GLN A 777 43.32 21.76 5.09
N TRP A 778 42.85 21.33 3.92
CA TRP A 778 41.94 20.21 3.80
C TRP A 778 42.57 18.88 4.20
N GLU A 779 43.83 18.67 3.85
CA GLU A 779 44.61 17.49 4.28
C GLU A 779 44.75 17.46 5.80
N ALA A 780 45.08 18.60 6.44
CA ALA A 780 45.19 18.72 7.88
C ALA A 780 43.85 18.48 8.60
N GLU A 781 42.79 19.07 8.12
CA GLU A 781 41.42 18.85 8.66
C GLU A 781 40.99 17.38 8.55
N MET A 782 41.31 16.69 7.44
CA MET A 782 41.02 15.27 7.28
C MET A 782 41.89 14.41 8.20
N GLU A 783 43.13 14.75 8.39
CA GLU A 783 44.07 14.07 9.32
C GLU A 783 43.54 14.18 10.77
N ASP A 784 43.13 15.36 11.23
CA ASP A 784 42.51 15.57 12.53
C ASP A 784 41.28 14.72 12.70
N ARG A 785 40.44 14.63 11.66
CA ARG A 785 39.23 13.81 11.65
C ARG A 785 39.54 12.33 11.76
N ALA A 786 40.50 11.85 11.00
CA ALA A 786 40.95 10.44 11.07
C ALA A 786 41.52 10.07 12.43
N ARG A 787 42.30 10.98 13.05
CA ARG A 787 42.91 10.79 14.39
C ARG A 787 41.85 10.80 15.50
N ASP A 788 40.85 11.66 15.42
CA ASP A 788 39.84 11.86 16.45
C ASP A 788 38.69 10.85 16.35
N TYR A 789 38.72 9.92 15.40
CA TYR A 789 37.67 8.90 15.24
C TYR A 789 37.48 8.04 16.49
N ARG A 790 36.26 7.82 16.88
CA ARG A 790 35.83 6.84 17.91
C ARG A 790 34.67 6.01 17.38
N CYS A 791 34.70 4.71 17.66
CA CYS A 791 33.60 3.83 17.28
C CYS A 791 32.33 4.22 18.04
N GLU A 792 31.26 4.55 17.31
CA GLU A 792 29.97 4.98 17.88
C GLU A 792 29.31 3.88 18.71
N TRP A 793 29.44 2.61 18.30
CA TRP A 793 28.94 1.47 19.10
C TRP A 793 29.65 1.39 20.44
N LYS A 794 30.96 1.57 20.46
CA LYS A 794 31.77 1.55 21.69
C LYS A 794 31.34 2.70 22.61
N ALA A 795 31.14 3.89 22.07
CA ALA A 795 30.66 5.03 22.81
C ALA A 795 29.27 4.78 23.39
N ALA A 796 28.37 4.16 22.62
CA ALA A 796 27.02 3.86 23.08
C ALA A 796 26.96 2.77 24.16
N VAL A 797 27.89 1.83 24.14
CA VAL A 797 28.02 0.76 25.16
C VAL A 797 28.63 1.30 26.45
N GLU A 798 29.69 2.13 26.34
CA GLU A 798 30.44 2.66 27.48
C GLU A 798 29.79 3.83 28.21
N ASP A 799 28.95 4.64 27.50
CA ASP A 799 28.28 5.81 28.08
C ASP A 799 26.83 5.48 28.48
N PRO A 800 26.52 5.48 29.80
CA PRO A 800 25.16 5.17 30.28
C PRO A 800 24.06 6.10 29.73
N GLU A 801 24.37 7.37 29.48
CA GLU A 801 23.40 8.33 28.94
C GLU A 801 23.08 8.04 27.47
N ILE A 802 24.09 7.67 26.68
CA ILE A 802 23.89 7.24 25.32
C ILE A 802 23.14 5.90 25.28
N ARG A 803 23.48 4.97 26.18
CA ARG A 803 22.87 3.65 26.27
C ARG A 803 21.34 3.70 26.53
N LYS A 804 20.87 4.68 27.29
CA LYS A 804 19.42 4.90 27.56
C LYS A 804 18.58 5.08 26.29
N ARG A 805 19.17 5.54 25.19
CA ARG A 805 18.48 5.71 23.90
C ARG A 805 17.98 4.39 23.31
N PHE A 806 18.57 3.27 23.74
CA PHE A 806 18.30 1.91 23.24
C PHE A 806 17.33 1.14 24.15
N SER A 807 16.54 1.82 24.96
CA SER A 807 15.41 1.23 25.69
C SER A 807 14.11 1.54 24.98
N HIS A 808 13.36 0.49 24.60
CA HIS A 808 12.08 0.66 23.93
C HIS A 808 11.02 1.21 24.90
N PHE A 809 10.92 0.59 26.08
CA PHE A 809 10.02 1.03 27.15
C PHE A 809 10.84 1.57 28.35
N VAL A 810 10.77 2.88 28.56
CA VAL A 810 11.50 3.54 29.66
C VAL A 810 11.04 3.02 31.03
N ASN A 811 9.74 2.76 31.18
CA ASN A 811 9.12 2.32 32.44
C ASN A 811 9.08 0.80 32.62
N ALA A 812 9.49 0.02 31.63
CA ALA A 812 9.51 -1.43 31.63
C ALA A 812 10.78 -1.94 30.94
N PRO A 813 11.99 -1.68 31.52
CA PRO A 813 13.25 -2.05 30.90
C PRO A 813 13.36 -3.58 30.75
N GLY A 814 13.72 -4.02 29.54
CA GLY A 814 13.83 -5.42 29.16
C GLY A 814 12.55 -6.05 28.60
N GLU A 815 11.40 -5.38 28.65
CA GLU A 815 10.21 -5.81 27.91
C GLU A 815 10.37 -5.49 26.43
N LYS A 816 10.17 -6.51 25.60
CA LYS A 816 10.23 -6.36 24.13
C LYS A 816 8.88 -5.89 23.59
N ASP A 817 8.90 -5.12 22.50
CA ASP A 817 7.70 -4.65 21.82
C ASP A 817 6.84 -5.85 21.35
N PRO A 818 5.61 -6.03 21.88
CA PRO A 818 4.75 -7.15 21.54
C PRO A 818 4.19 -7.04 20.12
N THR A 819 4.28 -5.88 19.49
CA THR A 819 3.84 -5.67 18.10
C THR A 819 4.86 -6.20 17.09
N VAL A 820 6.12 -6.37 17.49
CA VAL A 820 7.15 -6.97 16.64
C VAL A 820 6.96 -8.48 16.60
N LYS A 821 6.48 -8.99 15.48
CA LYS A 821 6.28 -10.42 15.23
C LYS A 821 7.30 -10.94 14.23
N PHE A 822 7.66 -12.20 14.36
CA PHE A 822 8.58 -12.85 13.44
C PHE A 822 7.90 -14.00 12.72
N GLU A 823 8.31 -14.20 11.48
CA GLU A 823 7.94 -15.34 10.64
C GLU A 823 9.22 -16.04 10.16
N GLU A 824 9.10 -17.30 9.78
CA GLU A 824 10.21 -18.04 9.19
C GLU A 824 10.32 -17.73 7.70
N MET A 825 11.55 -17.44 7.26
CA MET A 825 11.86 -17.20 5.86
C MET A 825 13.21 -17.82 5.50
N ARG A 826 13.23 -18.81 4.63
CA ARG A 826 14.45 -19.50 4.16
C ARG A 826 15.31 -20.04 5.32
N GLY A 827 14.68 -20.64 6.33
CA GLY A 827 15.35 -21.18 7.49
C GLY A 827 15.90 -20.15 8.48
N GLN A 828 15.48 -18.90 8.38
CA GLN A 828 15.88 -17.79 9.25
C GLN A 828 14.63 -17.00 9.72
N LYS A 829 14.73 -16.33 10.87
CA LYS A 829 13.67 -15.47 11.39
C LYS A 829 13.71 -14.10 10.69
N ARG A 830 12.56 -13.65 10.21
CA ARG A 830 12.35 -12.32 9.64
C ARG A 830 11.25 -11.59 10.41
N ALA A 831 11.41 -10.29 10.65
CA ALA A 831 10.30 -9.50 11.17
C ALA A 831 9.15 -9.46 10.14
N ALA A 832 7.92 -9.73 10.60
CA ALA A 832 6.73 -9.66 9.78
C ALA A 832 6.47 -8.19 9.34
N ASP A 833 5.92 -8.01 8.15
CA ASP A 833 5.63 -6.66 7.64
C ASP A 833 4.33 -6.13 8.28
N TRP A 834 4.38 -4.99 8.95
CA TRP A 834 3.21 -4.34 9.56
C TRP A 834 2.10 -4.01 8.57
N THR A 835 2.41 -3.87 7.29
CA THR A 835 1.41 -3.60 6.25
C THR A 835 0.57 -4.84 5.89
N LEU A 836 0.92 -6.00 6.42
CA LEU A 836 0.25 -7.28 6.21
C LEU A 836 -0.46 -7.82 7.47
N ILE A 837 -0.47 -7.04 8.55
CA ILE A 837 -1.17 -7.39 9.80
C ILE A 837 -2.53 -6.69 9.85
#